data_5834551954ef445847ad4c70734fdf12
#
_entry.id   5834551954ef445847ad4c70734fdf12
#
_cell.length_a   1.000
_cell.length_b   1.000
_cell.length_c   1.000
_cell.angle_alpha   90.00
_cell.angle_beta   90.00
_cell.angle_gamma   90.00
#
_symmetry.space_group_name_H-M   'P 1'
#
loop_
_entity.id
_entity.type
_entity.pdbx_description
1 polymer ?
#
loop_
_entity_poly.entity_id
_entity_poly.type
_entity_poly.pdbx_seq_one_letter_code
_entity_poly.pdbx_strand_id
1 'polypeptide(L)'
;MKLSELSIGSTATILRVGGAGALRQHFLDMGLIQGTEVTVVKYAPMGDPVELRIHGYELTIRLADAENIETSEPHKPKTLKKKVAKPEKHHPGYGEGGKFHDRNHENPLPDSETLTFALVGNQNCGKTTLFNQLTGAKQHVGNFPGVTVDRKDGVIKGHDNTLITDLPGIYSMSPYSSEEIVTREFVIHEKPKGIINIVDATNIERNLYLTMQLLELGIPMVVALNMMDELRENDGSVLVNEMEEELGVPVIPISAAKGEGIEELIRHAIHVAKYQEQPLETDFCKREEGIHRGIHAVMHLIEDHAEKVRIPVRFAASKVMEGDTKILEQLKLTVNEQHLLEEIAKQTEEETGMDRAAAVAQMRFDYIEDICSETVIKPKESKERVRSRKADEFLTGKYTGIPAFIGIMGVVFWLTFNVIGAFLQGLLESGITALTDLADKAMQAANVNSVVHSLVIDGIFSGVGGVLSFLPIIVTLFFFLSILEDSGYMARVAFIMDKLLRKLGLSGRSIVPMLIGFGCTVPGVMASRTLPSERDRKMTILLTPFMSCTAKLPIYAFFTAAFFPKHGALVMIALYVFGIVMGIVMALIFKKTAFKGEAVPFVMELPNYRMPGAKNVGHLLWDKAKDFLQRAFTVIFIATIVIWFLQNFDTGLNMVSDSQHSILALFAGALAPIFIPVGFGDWRIVTALISGFLAKESVVSSLTVLFGSTATLQGSLTTVGAAALLVFCLLYTPCVAAIASVKRELGGKWAVAMVIGQCVIAWIMAFVVYHIGMLF
;
A
#
# COMPACT_ATOMS: atom_id res chain seq x y z
N MET A 1 33.22 4.13 -14.25
CA MET A 1 32.99 2.97 -13.39
C MET A 1 31.47 2.76 -13.25
N LYS A 2 31.02 1.63 -12.72
CA LYS A 2 29.57 1.42 -12.49
C LYS A 2 29.16 1.98 -11.13
N LEU A 3 27.94 2.48 -11.02
CA LEU A 3 27.38 3.00 -9.77
C LEU A 3 27.42 1.98 -8.63
N SER A 4 27.24 0.68 -8.94
CA SER A 4 27.33 -0.43 -7.97
C SER A 4 28.73 -0.63 -7.37
N GLU A 5 29.77 -0.05 -7.96
CA GLU A 5 31.17 -0.17 -7.52
C GLU A 5 31.61 0.96 -6.59
N LEU A 6 30.77 2.01 -6.44
CA LEU A 6 31.06 3.15 -5.59
C LEU A 6 31.04 2.76 -4.10
N SER A 7 32.00 3.24 -3.34
CA SER A 7 32.03 3.02 -1.89
C SER A 7 31.10 3.98 -1.14
N ILE A 8 30.69 3.61 0.08
CA ILE A 8 29.86 4.45 0.94
C ILE A 8 30.55 5.80 1.18
N GLY A 9 29.79 6.89 1.04
CA GLY A 9 30.27 8.26 1.19
C GLY A 9 30.95 8.84 -0.06
N SER A 10 31.18 8.05 -1.13
CA SER A 10 31.75 8.55 -2.37
C SER A 10 30.69 9.25 -3.21
N THR A 11 31.09 10.36 -3.83
CA THR A 11 30.30 11.11 -4.81
C THR A 11 30.89 10.94 -6.20
N ALA A 12 30.06 10.72 -7.20
CA ALA A 12 30.45 10.64 -8.61
C ALA A 12 29.40 11.30 -9.50
N THR A 13 29.76 11.66 -10.72
CA THR A 13 28.83 12.22 -11.70
C THR A 13 28.31 11.10 -12.61
N ILE A 14 27.02 11.03 -12.86
CA ILE A 14 26.40 10.08 -13.80
C ILE A 14 26.83 10.45 -15.22
N LEU A 15 27.39 9.49 -15.94
CA LEU A 15 27.78 9.66 -17.35
C LEU A 15 26.71 9.09 -18.28
N ARG A 16 26.08 7.99 -17.90
CA ARG A 16 25.05 7.34 -18.72
C ARG A 16 24.13 6.46 -17.83
N VAL A 17 22.83 6.47 -18.13
CA VAL A 17 21.84 5.56 -17.58
C VAL A 17 21.46 4.53 -18.63
N GLY A 18 21.91 3.31 -18.47
CA GLY A 18 21.62 2.19 -19.35
C GLY A 18 20.30 1.49 -19.01
N GLY A 19 20.03 0.39 -19.70
CA GLY A 19 18.78 -0.35 -19.59
C GLY A 19 17.75 0.09 -20.64
N ALA A 20 16.52 -0.41 -20.54
CA ALA A 20 15.43 -0.09 -21.47
C ALA A 20 14.07 -0.20 -20.76
N GLY A 21 13.03 0.35 -21.41
CA GLY A 21 11.64 0.24 -20.96
C GLY A 21 11.28 1.09 -19.75
N ALA A 22 10.14 0.76 -19.12
CA ALA A 22 9.52 1.58 -18.07
C ALA A 22 10.41 1.79 -16.83
N LEU A 23 11.26 0.84 -16.47
CA LEU A 23 12.17 1.00 -15.34
C LEU A 23 13.24 2.07 -15.58
N ARG A 24 13.85 2.07 -16.79
CA ARG A 24 14.81 3.08 -17.16
C ARG A 24 14.16 4.47 -17.18
N GLN A 25 12.97 4.58 -17.78
CA GLN A 25 12.20 5.83 -17.77
C GLN A 25 11.95 6.29 -16.34
N HIS A 26 11.57 5.39 -15.43
CA HIS A 26 11.38 5.73 -14.04
C HIS A 26 12.65 6.26 -13.36
N PHE A 27 13.85 5.73 -13.69
CA PHE A 27 15.10 6.28 -13.19
C PHE A 27 15.37 7.70 -13.69
N LEU A 28 15.10 7.95 -14.97
CA LEU A 28 15.21 9.29 -15.57
C LEU A 28 14.22 10.27 -14.88
N ASP A 29 12.97 9.85 -14.70
CA ASP A 29 11.93 10.64 -14.02
C ASP A 29 12.27 10.93 -12.54
N MET A 30 13.10 10.08 -11.93
CA MET A 30 13.63 10.26 -10.57
C MET A 30 14.95 11.08 -10.55
N GLY A 31 15.37 11.67 -11.65
CA GLY A 31 16.56 12.54 -11.73
C GLY A 31 17.89 11.81 -11.80
N LEU A 32 17.91 10.50 -12.05
CA LEU A 32 19.13 9.80 -12.44
C LEU A 32 19.40 10.12 -13.92
N ILE A 33 19.99 11.26 -14.17
CA ILE A 33 20.27 11.75 -15.54
C ILE A 33 21.76 12.06 -15.72
N GLN A 34 22.21 12.19 -16.94
CA GLN A 34 23.60 12.52 -17.24
C GLN A 34 23.98 13.87 -16.61
N GLY A 35 25.18 13.96 -16.06
CA GLY A 35 25.67 15.18 -15.40
C GLY A 35 25.30 15.32 -13.92
N THR A 36 24.30 14.56 -13.41
CA THR A 36 23.89 14.61 -12.01
C THR A 36 24.93 14.02 -11.08
N GLU A 37 25.20 14.70 -9.96
CA GLU A 37 26.01 14.16 -8.88
C GLU A 37 25.21 13.16 -8.03
N VAL A 38 25.77 11.96 -7.86
CA VAL A 38 25.21 10.91 -7.01
C VAL A 38 26.17 10.54 -5.90
N THR A 39 25.67 10.45 -4.67
CA THR A 39 26.46 10.03 -3.50
C THR A 39 25.88 8.74 -2.93
N VAL A 40 26.72 7.73 -2.71
CA VAL A 40 26.29 6.49 -2.03
C VAL A 40 26.20 6.74 -0.53
N VAL A 41 24.99 6.62 0.04
CA VAL A 41 24.73 6.87 1.46
C VAL A 41 24.99 5.63 2.29
N LYS A 42 24.34 4.52 1.96
CA LYS A 42 24.49 3.22 2.65
C LYS A 42 23.94 2.07 1.81
N TYR A 43 24.27 0.86 2.24
CA TYR A 43 23.64 -0.36 1.73
C TYR A 43 22.68 -0.93 2.78
N ALA A 44 21.63 -1.63 2.33
CA ALA A 44 20.77 -2.41 3.22
C ALA A 44 21.62 -3.45 4.00
N PRO A 45 21.18 -3.94 5.17
CA PRO A 45 21.94 -4.87 6.02
C PRO A 45 22.48 -6.10 5.28
N MET A 46 21.78 -6.56 4.25
CA MET A 46 22.19 -7.68 3.40
C MET A 46 23.05 -7.25 2.20
N GLY A 47 23.44 -5.98 2.10
CA GLY A 47 24.25 -5.42 1.02
C GLY A 47 23.47 -5.03 -0.24
N ASP A 48 22.17 -5.13 -0.27
CA ASP A 48 21.28 -4.78 -1.39
C ASP A 48 19.83 -4.60 -0.86
N PRO A 49 19.12 -3.49 -1.18
CA PRO A 49 19.46 -2.41 -2.12
C PRO A 49 20.49 -1.39 -1.58
N VAL A 50 20.88 -0.45 -2.44
CA VAL A 50 21.73 0.71 -2.12
C VAL A 50 20.89 1.97 -2.01
N GLU A 51 21.20 2.81 -1.04
CA GLU A 51 20.63 4.14 -0.87
C GLU A 51 21.58 5.19 -1.43
N LEU A 52 21.07 6.04 -2.30
CA LEU A 52 21.78 7.08 -3.01
C LEU A 52 21.22 8.45 -2.62
N ARG A 53 22.05 9.47 -2.66
CA ARG A 53 21.63 10.88 -2.57
C ARG A 53 21.81 11.55 -3.92
N ILE A 54 20.72 12.13 -4.45
CA ILE A 54 20.67 12.90 -5.69
C ILE A 54 19.78 14.13 -5.48
N HIS A 55 20.07 15.27 -6.12
CA HIS A 55 19.26 16.52 -6.03
C HIS A 55 18.79 16.87 -4.61
N GLY A 56 19.56 16.49 -3.57
CA GLY A 56 19.22 16.77 -2.17
C GLY A 56 18.27 15.77 -1.48
N TYR A 57 17.72 14.76 -2.15
CA TYR A 57 16.90 13.70 -1.57
C TYR A 57 17.57 12.31 -1.64
N GLU A 58 17.03 11.34 -0.92
CA GLU A 58 17.58 9.99 -0.81
C GLU A 58 16.67 9.00 -1.58
N LEU A 59 17.28 8.20 -2.46
CA LEU A 59 16.64 7.23 -3.33
C LEU A 59 17.27 5.85 -3.13
N THR A 60 16.47 4.80 -3.04
CA THR A 60 16.98 3.42 -2.99
C THR A 60 16.80 2.73 -4.32
N ILE A 61 17.85 2.07 -4.80
CA ILE A 61 17.81 1.22 -6.00
C ILE A 61 18.50 -0.12 -5.73
N ARG A 62 18.15 -1.14 -6.50
CA ARG A 62 18.84 -2.44 -6.43
C ARG A 62 20.23 -2.37 -7.05
N LEU A 63 21.16 -3.16 -6.53
CA LEU A 63 22.52 -3.23 -7.11
C LEU A 63 22.53 -3.67 -8.57
N ALA A 64 21.66 -4.62 -8.92
CA ALA A 64 21.51 -5.06 -10.32
C ALA A 64 21.09 -3.91 -11.25
N ASP A 65 20.29 -2.96 -10.77
CA ASP A 65 19.88 -1.77 -11.51
C ASP A 65 21.02 -0.74 -11.54
N ALA A 66 21.74 -0.58 -10.43
CA ALA A 66 22.93 0.28 -10.33
C ALA A 66 24.08 -0.17 -11.25
N GLU A 67 24.16 -1.45 -11.62
CA GLU A 67 25.11 -1.96 -12.60
C GLU A 67 24.92 -1.38 -14.02
N ASN A 68 23.69 -0.92 -14.33
CA ASN A 68 23.37 -0.31 -15.61
C ASN A 68 23.67 1.20 -15.66
N ILE A 69 24.11 1.80 -14.55
CA ILE A 69 24.40 3.23 -14.46
C ILE A 69 25.91 3.43 -14.46
N GLU A 70 26.42 4.15 -15.45
CA GLU A 70 27.84 4.50 -15.57
C GLU A 70 28.12 5.84 -14.90
N THR A 71 29.19 5.89 -14.11
CA THR A 71 29.61 7.09 -13.38
C THR A 71 31.07 7.46 -13.66
N SER A 72 31.40 8.70 -13.39
CA SER A 72 32.80 9.17 -13.33
C SER A 72 33.58 8.47 -12.19
N GLU A 73 34.86 8.74 -12.13
CA GLU A 73 35.64 8.44 -10.91
C GLU A 73 35.12 9.27 -9.73
N PRO A 74 35.27 8.76 -8.48
CA PRO A 74 34.86 9.47 -7.27
C PRO A 74 35.55 10.82 -7.15
N HIS A 75 34.78 11.86 -6.83
CA HIS A 75 35.27 13.21 -6.59
C HIS A 75 34.61 13.83 -5.34
N LYS A 76 35.12 14.98 -4.90
CA LYS A 76 34.48 15.73 -3.82
C LYS A 76 33.17 16.42 -4.36
N PRO A 77 32.09 16.45 -3.58
CA PRO A 77 30.88 17.16 -3.98
C PRO A 77 31.16 18.62 -4.31
N LYS A 78 30.54 19.15 -5.36
CA LYS A 78 30.60 20.58 -5.69
C LYS A 78 29.95 21.39 -4.58
N THR A 79 30.67 22.34 -4.03
CA THR A 79 30.14 23.26 -3.02
C THR A 79 29.30 24.33 -3.72
N LEU A 80 27.97 24.23 -3.64
CA LEU A 80 27.07 25.28 -4.11
C LEU A 80 27.28 26.57 -3.29
N LYS A 81 27.44 27.70 -3.94
CA LYS A 81 27.52 29.01 -3.28
C LYS A 81 26.20 29.26 -2.55
N LYS A 82 26.22 29.51 -1.25
CA LYS A 82 25.05 29.86 -0.48
C LYS A 82 24.51 31.21 -0.96
N LYS A 83 23.28 31.25 -1.46
CA LYS A 83 22.54 32.52 -1.64
C LYS A 83 22.10 33.06 -0.27
N VAL A 84 22.11 34.37 -0.11
CA VAL A 84 21.64 35.04 1.12
C VAL A 84 20.13 35.06 1.10
N ALA A 85 19.50 34.70 2.24
CA ALA A 85 18.04 34.71 2.37
C ALA A 85 17.51 36.15 2.13
N LYS A 86 16.61 36.30 1.15
CA LYS A 86 15.80 37.49 0.99
C LYS A 86 14.55 37.37 1.85
N PRO A 87 14.02 38.46 2.43
CA PRO A 87 12.77 38.41 3.18
C PRO A 87 11.63 37.94 2.26
N GLU A 88 10.84 37.01 2.75
CA GLU A 88 9.63 36.50 2.10
C GLU A 88 8.66 37.68 1.88
N LYS A 89 8.22 37.91 0.67
CA LYS A 89 7.16 38.87 0.37
C LYS A 89 5.81 38.19 0.56
N HIS A 90 4.84 38.93 1.06
CA HIS A 90 3.47 38.42 1.16
C HIS A 90 2.93 38.11 -0.23
N HIS A 91 2.22 37.00 -0.37
CA HIS A 91 1.56 36.64 -1.64
C HIS A 91 0.53 37.73 -1.98
N PRO A 92 0.57 38.22 -3.19
CA PRO A 92 -0.17 39.44 -3.54
C PRO A 92 -1.68 39.25 -3.69
N GLY A 93 -2.19 38.05 -3.86
CA GLY A 93 -3.62 37.78 -4.01
C GLY A 93 -4.10 37.86 -5.46
N TYR A 94 -5.42 37.90 -5.68
CA TYR A 94 -5.99 37.95 -7.01
C TYR A 94 -5.60 39.21 -7.79
N GLY A 95 -5.31 39.01 -9.08
CA GLY A 95 -5.34 40.08 -10.08
C GLY A 95 -4.23 41.07 -10.00
N GLU A 96 -3.10 40.70 -9.52
CA GLU A 96 -1.91 41.49 -9.53
C GLU A 96 -1.40 41.75 -10.92
N GLY A 97 -1.88 42.79 -11.49
CA GLY A 97 -1.46 43.31 -12.75
C GLY A 97 -1.85 42.47 -13.98
N GLY A 98 -2.74 41.49 -13.84
CA GLY A 98 -3.24 40.69 -14.95
C GLY A 98 -2.26 39.71 -15.57
N LYS A 99 -1.17 39.35 -14.87
CA LYS A 99 -0.18 38.42 -15.42
C LYS A 99 -0.70 36.98 -15.54
N PHE A 100 -1.51 36.54 -14.56
CA PHE A 100 -2.06 35.16 -14.52
C PHE A 100 -3.57 35.13 -14.81
N HIS A 101 -4.23 36.27 -14.82
CA HIS A 101 -5.65 36.45 -15.05
C HIS A 101 -5.86 37.34 -16.28
N ASP A 102 -5.71 36.78 -17.47
CA ASP A 102 -5.96 37.51 -18.71
C ASP A 102 -7.44 37.56 -19.03
N ARG A 103 -8.09 38.66 -18.66
CA ARG A 103 -9.52 38.90 -18.92
C ARG A 103 -9.93 38.78 -20.38
N ASN A 104 -9.01 38.90 -21.30
CA ASN A 104 -9.32 38.82 -22.74
C ASN A 104 -9.49 37.35 -23.20
N HIS A 105 -8.96 36.41 -22.47
CA HIS A 105 -9.04 34.96 -22.74
C HIS A 105 -9.89 34.22 -21.70
N GLU A 106 -10.54 34.93 -20.78
CA GLU A 106 -11.45 34.31 -19.81
C GLU A 106 -12.67 33.70 -20.53
N ASN A 107 -12.92 32.41 -20.26
CA ASN A 107 -14.13 31.70 -20.70
C ASN A 107 -14.87 31.13 -19.49
N PRO A 108 -15.58 32.00 -18.74
CA PRO A 108 -16.18 31.63 -17.47
C PRO A 108 -17.25 30.56 -17.62
N LEU A 109 -17.12 29.49 -16.87
CA LEU A 109 -18.13 28.44 -16.79
C LEU A 109 -19.41 28.96 -16.12
N PRO A 110 -20.60 28.45 -16.54
CA PRO A 110 -21.88 28.79 -15.88
C PRO A 110 -21.85 28.49 -14.37
N ASP A 111 -22.49 29.34 -13.56
CA ASP A 111 -22.56 29.14 -12.10
C ASP A 111 -23.25 27.83 -11.69
N SER A 112 -24.05 27.24 -12.58
CA SER A 112 -24.70 25.94 -12.39
C SER A 112 -23.81 24.75 -12.63
N GLU A 113 -22.65 24.92 -13.26
CA GLU A 113 -21.74 23.83 -13.58
C GLU A 113 -20.88 23.46 -12.37
N THR A 114 -20.83 22.17 -12.03
CA THR A 114 -19.99 21.67 -10.94
C THR A 114 -18.52 21.75 -11.31
N LEU A 115 -17.75 22.45 -10.48
CA LEU A 115 -16.29 22.54 -10.63
C LEU A 115 -15.64 21.25 -10.11
N THR A 116 -15.04 20.50 -11.01
CA THR A 116 -14.34 19.24 -10.68
C THR A 116 -12.84 19.48 -10.55
N PHE A 117 -12.26 19.02 -9.44
CA PHE A 117 -10.83 19.17 -9.15
C PHE A 117 -10.13 17.82 -9.02
N ALA A 118 -8.94 17.71 -9.59
CA ALA A 118 -8.00 16.64 -9.32
C ALA A 118 -6.95 17.12 -8.30
N LEU A 119 -6.81 16.42 -7.18
CA LEU A 119 -5.74 16.64 -6.23
C LEU A 119 -4.57 15.73 -6.58
N VAL A 120 -3.47 16.32 -7.08
CA VAL A 120 -2.31 15.59 -7.61
C VAL A 120 -1.06 15.99 -6.84
N GLY A 121 -0.12 15.10 -6.67
CA GLY A 121 1.18 15.39 -6.04
C GLY A 121 1.97 14.13 -5.73
N ASN A 122 3.21 14.30 -5.34
CA ASN A 122 4.12 13.20 -5.03
C ASN A 122 3.67 12.43 -3.78
N GLN A 123 4.24 11.25 -3.59
CA GLN A 123 4.06 10.52 -2.34
C GLN A 123 4.65 11.35 -1.18
N ASN A 124 3.99 11.34 -0.05
CA ASN A 124 4.39 12.06 1.18
C ASN A 124 4.39 13.60 1.13
N CYS A 125 3.90 14.24 0.07
CA CYS A 125 3.78 15.70 -0.01
C CYS A 125 2.66 16.32 0.86
N GLY A 126 1.89 15.48 1.60
CA GLY A 126 0.80 15.95 2.46
C GLY A 126 -0.58 15.98 1.80
N LYS A 127 -0.76 15.29 0.67
CA LYS A 127 -1.99 15.25 -0.14
C LYS A 127 -3.23 14.87 0.66
N THR A 128 -3.22 13.74 1.35
CA THR A 128 -4.35 13.27 2.17
C THR A 128 -4.67 14.23 3.32
N THR A 129 -3.66 14.88 3.91
CA THR A 129 -3.86 15.91 4.94
C THR A 129 -4.60 17.11 4.36
N LEU A 130 -4.19 17.60 3.19
CA LEU A 130 -4.85 18.69 2.50
C LEU A 130 -6.28 18.31 2.09
N PHE A 131 -6.49 17.12 1.52
CA PHE A 131 -7.83 16.63 1.16
C PHE A 131 -8.79 16.64 2.35
N ASN A 132 -8.34 16.17 3.52
CA ASN A 132 -9.13 16.19 4.75
C ASN A 132 -9.43 17.61 5.24
N GLN A 133 -8.50 18.55 5.07
CA GLN A 133 -8.72 19.97 5.39
C GLN A 133 -9.77 20.60 4.47
N LEU A 134 -9.69 20.32 3.16
CA LEU A 134 -10.60 20.85 2.15
C LEU A 134 -12.03 20.29 2.30
N THR A 135 -12.19 18.98 2.53
CA THR A 135 -13.49 18.30 2.46
C THR A 135 -14.13 18.05 3.83
N GLY A 136 -13.36 17.88 4.89
CA GLY A 136 -13.88 17.51 6.21
C GLY A 136 -14.50 16.13 6.24
N ALA A 137 -15.69 16.01 6.86
CA ALA A 137 -16.40 14.73 7.04
C ALA A 137 -17.23 14.28 5.83
N LYS A 138 -17.41 15.12 4.81
CA LYS A 138 -18.20 14.82 3.62
C LYS A 138 -17.34 14.16 2.52
N GLN A 139 -16.93 12.93 2.75
CA GLN A 139 -16.11 12.15 1.82
C GLN A 139 -16.85 10.90 1.35
N HIS A 140 -16.67 10.55 0.08
CA HIS A 140 -17.15 9.30 -0.50
C HIS A 140 -15.94 8.45 -0.88
N VAL A 141 -15.89 7.19 -0.40
CA VAL A 141 -14.78 6.27 -0.67
C VAL A 141 -15.28 5.15 -1.57
N GLY A 142 -14.58 4.95 -2.67
CA GLY A 142 -14.83 3.88 -3.65
C GLY A 142 -13.51 3.39 -4.23
N ASN A 143 -13.57 2.67 -5.33
CA ASN A 143 -12.36 2.29 -6.10
C ASN A 143 -12.44 2.93 -7.49
N PHE A 144 -11.29 3.21 -8.08
CA PHE A 144 -11.25 3.59 -9.50
C PHE A 144 -11.72 2.43 -10.38
N PRO A 145 -12.44 2.70 -11.48
CA PRO A 145 -12.97 1.65 -12.36
C PRO A 145 -11.87 0.71 -12.88
N GLY A 146 -12.08 -0.60 -12.74
CA GLY A 146 -11.19 -1.63 -13.28
C GLY A 146 -9.89 -1.90 -12.50
N VAL A 147 -9.64 -1.16 -11.41
CA VAL A 147 -8.45 -1.31 -10.57
C VAL A 147 -8.83 -1.31 -9.08
N THR A 148 -7.90 -1.77 -8.25
CA THR A 148 -8.10 -1.85 -6.79
C THR A 148 -7.48 -0.66 -6.04
N VAL A 149 -7.32 0.46 -6.73
CA VAL A 149 -6.85 1.72 -6.15
C VAL A 149 -8.04 2.46 -5.57
N ASP A 150 -7.93 2.88 -4.32
CA ASP A 150 -9.00 3.60 -3.63
C ASP A 150 -9.23 4.99 -4.27
N ARG A 151 -10.48 5.33 -4.52
CA ARG A 151 -10.94 6.64 -4.97
C ARG A 151 -11.63 7.35 -3.80
N LYS A 152 -11.23 8.57 -3.54
CA LYS A 152 -11.86 9.43 -2.53
C LYS A 152 -12.34 10.70 -3.19
N ASP A 153 -13.63 10.91 -3.16
CA ASP A 153 -14.28 12.13 -3.64
C ASP A 153 -14.84 12.93 -2.47
N GLY A 154 -14.84 14.24 -2.56
CA GLY A 154 -15.40 15.11 -1.54
C GLY A 154 -15.82 16.45 -2.10
N VAL A 155 -16.64 17.17 -1.34
CA VAL A 155 -17.06 18.55 -1.62
C VAL A 155 -16.21 19.50 -0.80
N ILE A 156 -15.72 20.58 -1.40
CA ILE A 156 -14.94 21.59 -0.70
C ILE A 156 -15.84 22.33 0.27
N LYS A 157 -15.40 22.49 1.52
CA LYS A 157 -16.14 23.18 2.59
C LYS A 157 -16.55 24.59 2.16
N GLY A 158 -17.83 24.91 2.32
CA GLY A 158 -18.38 26.21 1.95
C GLY A 158 -18.67 26.41 0.46
N HIS A 159 -18.39 25.39 -0.38
CA HIS A 159 -18.58 25.47 -1.83
C HIS A 159 -19.27 24.20 -2.34
N ASP A 160 -20.61 24.13 -2.16
CA ASP A 160 -21.39 22.90 -2.48
C ASP A 160 -21.38 22.53 -3.96
N ASN A 161 -21.06 23.46 -4.87
CA ASN A 161 -20.96 23.19 -6.32
C ASN A 161 -19.53 22.80 -6.74
N THR A 162 -18.80 22.09 -5.88
CA THR A 162 -17.44 21.61 -6.17
C THR A 162 -17.33 20.11 -5.90
N LEU A 163 -16.49 19.44 -6.65
CA LEU A 163 -16.13 18.03 -6.42
C LEU A 163 -14.61 17.89 -6.54
N ILE A 164 -13.95 17.45 -5.48
CA ILE A 164 -12.52 17.18 -5.48
C ILE A 164 -12.26 15.69 -5.34
N THR A 165 -11.40 15.16 -6.20
CA THR A 165 -10.96 13.74 -6.19
C THR A 165 -9.52 13.66 -5.71
N ASP A 166 -9.26 12.91 -4.63
CA ASP A 166 -7.90 12.58 -4.16
C ASP A 166 -7.31 11.48 -5.05
N LEU A 167 -6.30 11.82 -5.83
CA LEU A 167 -5.60 10.89 -6.71
C LEU A 167 -4.42 10.24 -5.98
N PRO A 168 -4.00 9.04 -6.37
CA PRO A 168 -2.80 8.42 -5.82
C PRO A 168 -1.57 9.32 -5.92
N GLY A 169 -0.64 9.18 -4.96
CA GLY A 169 0.65 9.90 -5.03
C GLY A 169 1.55 9.29 -6.09
N ILE A 170 1.99 10.11 -7.03
CA ILE A 170 2.81 9.71 -8.17
C ILE A 170 4.04 10.60 -8.29
N TYR A 171 5.07 10.11 -8.96
CA TYR A 171 6.28 10.88 -9.22
C TYR A 171 6.35 11.42 -10.64
N SER A 172 5.68 10.75 -11.56
CA SER A 172 5.59 11.16 -12.97
C SER A 172 4.31 10.66 -13.60
N MET A 173 3.98 11.17 -14.79
CA MET A 173 2.86 10.71 -15.62
C MET A 173 3.26 9.51 -16.51
N SER A 174 4.38 8.86 -16.25
CA SER A 174 4.84 7.66 -16.97
C SER A 174 4.12 6.41 -16.43
N PRO A 175 3.71 5.46 -17.29
CA PRO A 175 2.88 4.31 -16.88
C PRO A 175 3.71 3.19 -16.25
N TYR A 176 4.33 3.45 -15.10
CA TYR A 176 5.19 2.51 -14.39
C TYR A 176 4.45 1.70 -13.33
N SER A 177 3.64 2.35 -12.49
CA SER A 177 2.83 1.72 -11.46
C SER A 177 1.33 1.83 -11.75
N SER A 178 0.49 1.03 -11.05
CA SER A 178 -0.97 1.13 -11.15
C SER A 178 -1.49 2.50 -10.73
N GLU A 179 -0.82 3.14 -9.77
CA GLU A 179 -1.16 4.46 -9.25
C GLU A 179 -0.92 5.55 -10.30
N GLU A 180 0.22 5.49 -11.00
CA GLU A 180 0.56 6.41 -12.10
C GLU A 180 -0.39 6.24 -13.30
N ILE A 181 -0.72 4.98 -13.64
CA ILE A 181 -1.70 4.70 -14.70
C ILE A 181 -3.06 5.30 -14.35
N VAL A 182 -3.56 5.09 -13.12
CA VAL A 182 -4.87 5.60 -12.67
C VAL A 182 -4.91 7.12 -12.69
N THR A 183 -3.89 7.78 -12.13
CA THR A 183 -3.82 9.24 -12.10
C THR A 183 -3.78 9.81 -13.50
N ARG A 184 -2.95 9.24 -14.38
CA ARG A 184 -2.84 9.64 -15.78
C ARG A 184 -4.15 9.49 -16.54
N GLU A 185 -4.80 8.32 -16.47
CA GLU A 185 -6.08 8.07 -17.13
C GLU A 185 -7.16 9.03 -16.62
N PHE A 186 -7.19 9.29 -15.31
CA PHE A 186 -8.15 10.24 -14.74
C PHE A 186 -7.94 11.67 -15.30
N VAL A 187 -6.72 12.17 -15.25
CA VAL A 187 -6.46 13.56 -15.66
C VAL A 187 -6.65 13.76 -17.17
N ILE A 188 -6.25 12.78 -18.00
CA ILE A 188 -6.37 12.86 -19.47
C ILE A 188 -7.82 12.69 -19.95
N HIS A 189 -8.57 11.72 -19.40
CA HIS A 189 -9.88 11.33 -19.93
C HIS A 189 -11.05 11.96 -19.18
N GLU A 190 -11.00 12.06 -17.83
CA GLU A 190 -12.07 12.72 -17.05
C GLU A 190 -12.01 14.25 -17.15
N LYS A 191 -10.85 14.80 -17.51
CA LYS A 191 -10.61 16.25 -17.74
C LYS A 191 -11.19 17.11 -16.63
N PRO A 192 -10.64 17.07 -15.41
CA PRO A 192 -11.09 17.92 -14.33
C PRO A 192 -11.03 19.40 -14.76
N LYS A 193 -11.94 20.22 -14.23
CA LYS A 193 -11.99 21.65 -14.52
C LYS A 193 -10.82 22.42 -13.92
N GLY A 194 -10.14 21.81 -12.93
CA GLY A 194 -8.94 22.36 -12.35
C GLY A 194 -8.08 21.28 -11.68
N ILE A 195 -6.80 21.52 -11.59
CA ILE A 195 -5.82 20.68 -10.87
C ILE A 195 -5.32 21.47 -9.67
N ILE A 196 -5.33 20.84 -8.48
CA ILE A 196 -4.59 21.30 -7.32
C ILE A 196 -3.35 20.42 -7.21
N ASN A 197 -2.21 20.96 -7.62
CA ASN A 197 -0.94 20.23 -7.55
C ASN A 197 -0.21 20.56 -6.25
N ILE A 198 0.02 19.55 -5.40
CA ILE A 198 0.71 19.71 -4.13
C ILE A 198 2.19 19.45 -4.31
N VAL A 199 3.00 20.43 -3.94
CA VAL A 199 4.45 20.42 -3.98
C VAL A 199 5.00 20.51 -2.56
N ASP A 200 5.90 19.61 -2.20
CA ASP A 200 6.62 19.65 -0.92
C ASP A 200 7.74 20.69 -0.99
N ALA A 201 7.60 21.79 -0.23
CA ALA A 201 8.56 22.89 -0.17
C ALA A 201 9.95 22.47 0.37
N THR A 202 10.04 21.36 1.06
CA THR A 202 11.33 20.84 1.57
C THR A 202 12.11 20.05 0.51
N ASN A 203 11.43 19.61 -0.58
CA ASN A 203 11.98 18.83 -1.69
C ASN A 203 11.45 19.32 -3.05
N ILE A 204 11.52 20.62 -3.29
CA ILE A 204 10.88 21.29 -4.44
C ILE A 204 11.34 20.71 -5.77
N GLU A 205 12.66 20.62 -6.01
CA GLU A 205 13.24 20.18 -7.29
C GLU A 205 12.63 18.87 -7.79
N ARG A 206 12.45 17.93 -6.88
CA ARG A 206 11.84 16.65 -7.20
C ARG A 206 10.34 16.74 -7.51
N ASN A 207 9.61 17.53 -6.72
CA ASN A 207 8.18 17.65 -6.87
C ASN A 207 7.80 18.40 -8.16
N LEU A 208 8.61 19.36 -8.59
CA LEU A 208 8.39 20.12 -9.81
C LEU A 208 8.45 19.27 -11.07
N TYR A 209 9.13 18.12 -11.06
CA TYR A 209 9.15 17.24 -12.23
C TYR A 209 7.75 16.77 -12.65
N LEU A 210 6.91 16.40 -11.69
CA LEU A 210 5.50 16.11 -11.95
C LEU A 210 4.74 17.38 -12.37
N THR A 211 5.01 18.51 -11.73
CA THR A 211 4.40 19.81 -12.07
C THR A 211 4.62 20.16 -13.54
N MET A 212 5.86 19.99 -14.07
CA MET A 212 6.15 20.21 -15.48
C MET A 212 5.25 19.38 -16.41
N GLN A 213 5.08 18.10 -16.10
CA GLN A 213 4.23 17.21 -16.91
C GLN A 213 2.74 17.56 -16.81
N LEU A 214 2.28 18.10 -15.68
CA LEU A 214 0.91 18.57 -15.51
C LEU A 214 0.67 19.88 -16.30
N LEU A 215 1.66 20.79 -16.35
CA LEU A 215 1.60 22.03 -17.13
C LEU A 215 1.45 21.72 -18.63
N GLU A 216 2.15 20.71 -19.15
CA GLU A 216 2.04 20.28 -20.56
C GLU A 216 0.62 19.82 -20.94
N LEU A 217 -0.26 19.50 -19.97
CA LEU A 217 -1.65 19.13 -20.22
C LEU A 217 -2.56 20.32 -20.53
N GLY A 218 -2.13 21.54 -20.21
CA GLY A 218 -2.92 22.75 -20.46
C GLY A 218 -4.23 22.82 -19.67
N ILE A 219 -4.37 22.05 -18.58
CA ILE A 219 -5.54 22.09 -17.70
C ILE A 219 -5.34 23.22 -16.67
N PRO A 220 -6.39 24.02 -16.35
CA PRO A 220 -6.33 25.01 -15.29
C PRO A 220 -5.72 24.45 -14.01
N MET A 221 -4.68 25.08 -13.47
CA MET A 221 -3.92 24.51 -12.35
C MET A 221 -3.50 25.56 -11.34
N VAL A 222 -3.46 25.16 -10.06
CA VAL A 222 -2.82 25.90 -8.98
C VAL A 222 -1.79 25.01 -8.30
N VAL A 223 -0.66 25.58 -7.89
CA VAL A 223 0.37 24.90 -7.10
C VAL A 223 0.19 25.20 -5.64
N ALA A 224 -0.07 24.18 -4.83
CA ALA A 224 -0.13 24.27 -3.37
C ALA A 224 1.26 23.93 -2.81
N LEU A 225 2.07 24.92 -2.50
CA LEU A 225 3.41 24.77 -1.94
C LEU A 225 3.30 24.46 -0.44
N ASN A 226 3.32 23.17 -0.10
CA ASN A 226 3.06 22.65 1.24
C ASN A 226 4.34 22.52 2.07
N MET A 227 4.18 22.34 3.40
CA MET A 227 5.28 22.22 4.38
C MET A 227 6.11 23.50 4.52
N MET A 228 5.51 24.66 4.26
CA MET A 228 6.19 25.95 4.42
C MET A 228 6.61 26.22 5.86
N ASP A 229 5.91 25.67 6.84
CA ASP A 229 6.31 25.69 8.24
C ASP A 229 7.63 24.97 8.50
N GLU A 230 7.79 23.78 7.95
CA GLU A 230 9.05 23.01 8.07
C GLU A 230 10.21 23.70 7.33
N LEU A 231 9.94 24.28 6.17
CA LEU A 231 10.94 25.04 5.42
C LEU A 231 11.46 26.23 6.23
N ARG A 232 10.55 27.04 6.79
CA ARG A 232 10.89 28.22 7.62
C ARG A 232 11.62 27.85 8.90
N GLU A 233 11.21 26.79 9.60
CA GLU A 233 11.87 26.29 10.80
C GLU A 233 13.32 25.84 10.57
N ASN A 234 13.69 25.54 9.32
CA ASN A 234 15.04 25.13 8.90
C ASN A 234 15.82 26.24 8.14
N ASP A 235 15.45 27.49 8.31
CA ASP A 235 16.07 28.66 7.67
C ASP A 235 16.04 28.62 6.12
N GLY A 236 15.06 27.93 5.54
CA GLY A 236 14.78 27.96 4.10
C GLY A 236 13.71 28.97 3.76
N SER A 237 13.67 29.42 2.52
CA SER A 237 12.58 30.25 2.00
C SER A 237 12.38 30.06 0.50
N VAL A 238 11.19 30.38 0.01
CA VAL A 238 10.86 30.41 -1.42
C VAL A 238 10.37 31.79 -1.79
N LEU A 239 10.88 32.32 -2.87
CA LEU A 239 10.38 33.54 -3.50
C LEU A 239 9.15 33.17 -4.32
N VAL A 240 7.99 33.12 -3.64
CA VAL A 240 6.75 32.54 -4.22
C VAL A 240 6.33 33.30 -5.47
N ASN A 241 6.42 34.65 -5.46
CA ASN A 241 6.02 35.47 -6.60
C ASN A 241 6.89 35.26 -7.85
N GLU A 242 8.20 35.14 -7.63
CA GLU A 242 9.14 34.83 -8.69
C GLU A 242 8.93 33.40 -9.23
N MET A 243 8.62 32.44 -8.35
CA MET A 243 8.29 31.06 -8.76
C MET A 243 6.98 31.00 -9.56
N GLU A 244 5.99 31.80 -9.20
CA GLU A 244 4.72 31.95 -9.90
C GLU A 244 4.93 32.52 -11.31
N GLU A 245 5.80 33.53 -11.45
CA GLU A 245 6.17 34.10 -12.76
C GLU A 245 6.84 33.07 -13.67
N GLU A 246 7.74 32.24 -13.13
CA GLU A 246 8.46 31.22 -13.89
C GLU A 246 7.58 30.02 -14.26
N LEU A 247 6.67 29.60 -13.37
CA LEU A 247 5.78 28.46 -13.63
C LEU A 247 4.54 28.83 -14.45
N GLY A 248 4.21 30.12 -14.55
CA GLY A 248 3.03 30.61 -15.26
C GLY A 248 1.69 30.15 -14.69
N VAL A 249 1.64 29.82 -13.40
CA VAL A 249 0.44 29.39 -12.66
C VAL A 249 0.49 29.90 -11.22
N PRO A 250 -0.67 30.13 -10.56
CA PRO A 250 -0.69 30.56 -9.17
C PRO A 250 0.01 29.56 -8.22
N VAL A 251 0.90 30.08 -7.36
CA VAL A 251 1.65 29.31 -6.37
C VAL A 251 1.27 29.77 -4.97
N ILE A 252 0.57 28.95 -4.20
CA ILE A 252 0.04 29.32 -2.89
C ILE A 252 0.82 28.61 -1.79
N PRO A 253 1.52 29.36 -0.91
CA PRO A 253 2.23 28.79 0.21
C PRO A 253 1.27 28.33 1.30
N ILE A 254 1.34 27.03 1.66
CA ILE A 254 0.45 26.42 2.65
C ILE A 254 1.20 25.60 3.71
N SER A 255 0.54 25.37 4.84
CA SER A 255 0.83 24.28 5.76
C SER A 255 -0.45 23.48 6.01
N ALA A 256 -0.60 22.36 5.29
CA ALA A 256 -1.77 21.51 5.45
C ALA A 256 -1.91 20.93 6.87
N ALA A 257 -0.80 20.71 7.57
CA ALA A 257 -0.80 20.23 8.96
C ALA A 257 -1.33 21.27 9.95
N LYS A 258 -0.98 22.55 9.75
CA LYS A 258 -1.41 23.68 10.61
C LYS A 258 -2.69 24.36 10.12
N GLY A 259 -3.13 24.08 8.88
CA GLY A 259 -4.30 24.72 8.26
C GLY A 259 -4.02 26.13 7.74
N GLU A 260 -2.76 26.50 7.54
CA GLU A 260 -2.35 27.83 7.03
C GLU A 260 -2.47 27.89 5.51
N GLY A 261 -2.95 29.02 4.95
CA GLY A 261 -3.04 29.25 3.51
C GLY A 261 -4.17 28.51 2.78
N ILE A 262 -4.97 27.70 3.48
CA ILE A 262 -6.00 26.84 2.85
C ILE A 262 -7.13 27.65 2.21
N GLU A 263 -7.61 28.70 2.84
CA GLU A 263 -8.69 29.55 2.29
C GLU A 263 -8.23 30.29 1.02
N GLU A 264 -6.97 30.72 1.00
CA GLU A 264 -6.37 31.36 -0.16
C GLU A 264 -6.24 30.37 -1.32
N LEU A 265 -5.75 29.17 -1.05
CA LEU A 265 -5.69 28.08 -2.03
C LEU A 265 -7.08 27.78 -2.64
N ILE A 266 -8.12 27.69 -1.81
CA ILE A 266 -9.48 27.41 -2.28
C ILE A 266 -9.95 28.53 -3.22
N ARG A 267 -9.72 29.79 -2.86
CA ARG A 267 -10.13 30.96 -3.67
C ARG A 267 -9.47 30.93 -5.05
N HIS A 268 -8.14 30.72 -5.10
CA HIS A 268 -7.39 30.63 -6.35
C HIS A 268 -7.83 29.43 -7.18
N ALA A 269 -7.98 28.26 -6.58
CA ALA A 269 -8.41 27.05 -7.29
C ALA A 269 -9.80 27.23 -7.94
N ILE A 270 -10.76 27.80 -7.20
CA ILE A 270 -12.10 28.05 -7.71
C ILE A 270 -12.05 29.11 -8.84
N HIS A 271 -11.24 30.16 -8.68
CA HIS A 271 -11.13 31.21 -9.68
C HIS A 271 -10.57 30.64 -11.00
N VAL A 272 -9.41 30.01 -10.94
CA VAL A 272 -8.73 29.40 -12.11
C VAL A 272 -9.63 28.40 -12.82
N ALA A 273 -10.32 27.53 -12.05
CA ALA A 273 -11.25 26.55 -12.64
C ALA A 273 -12.52 27.19 -13.21
N LYS A 274 -13.07 28.23 -12.57
CA LYS A 274 -14.27 28.93 -13.07
C LYS A 274 -14.02 29.67 -14.36
N TYR A 275 -12.88 30.35 -14.46
CA TYR A 275 -12.52 31.16 -15.63
C TYR A 275 -11.75 30.37 -16.68
N GLN A 276 -11.45 29.09 -16.43
CA GLN A 276 -10.70 28.18 -17.32
C GLN A 276 -9.34 28.74 -17.72
N GLU A 277 -8.62 29.31 -16.74
CA GLU A 277 -7.31 29.90 -16.96
C GLU A 277 -6.26 28.80 -17.19
N GLN A 278 -5.67 28.80 -18.36
CA GLN A 278 -4.65 27.82 -18.74
C GLN A 278 -3.26 28.25 -18.25
N PRO A 279 -2.35 27.29 -17.97
CA PRO A 279 -0.97 27.61 -17.67
C PRO A 279 -0.35 28.46 -18.80
N LEU A 280 0.39 29.51 -18.42
CA LEU A 280 1.04 30.40 -19.38
C LEU A 280 2.30 29.77 -19.96
N GLU A 281 3.02 28.99 -19.16
CA GLU A 281 4.23 28.30 -19.56
C GLU A 281 3.98 26.80 -19.73
N THR A 282 4.17 26.33 -20.96
CA THR A 282 4.08 24.90 -21.32
C THR A 282 5.28 24.42 -22.08
N ASP A 283 6.19 25.36 -22.47
CA ASP A 283 7.40 25.08 -23.21
C ASP A 283 8.65 25.33 -22.35
N PHE A 284 9.30 24.26 -21.93
CA PHE A 284 10.41 24.28 -20.99
C PHE A 284 11.78 24.20 -21.63
N CYS A 285 11.86 24.36 -22.96
CA CYS A 285 13.11 24.27 -23.70
C CYS A 285 13.51 25.60 -24.32
N LYS A 286 14.81 25.87 -24.35
CA LYS A 286 15.36 27.05 -25.04
C LYS A 286 15.28 26.82 -26.54
N ARG A 287 14.85 27.85 -27.31
CA ARG A 287 14.60 27.72 -28.76
C ARG A 287 15.82 27.26 -29.59
N GLU A 288 17.01 27.46 -29.08
CA GLU A 288 18.27 27.09 -29.75
C GLU A 288 18.66 25.62 -29.55
N GLU A 289 17.99 24.91 -28.64
CA GLU A 289 18.31 23.53 -28.28
C GLU A 289 17.77 22.52 -29.32
N GLY A 290 18.51 21.43 -29.54
CA GLY A 290 18.09 20.34 -30.44
C GLY A 290 16.80 19.66 -29.98
N ILE A 291 16.61 19.53 -28.67
CA ILE A 291 15.39 18.92 -28.08
C ILE A 291 14.15 19.79 -28.38
N HIS A 292 14.25 21.12 -28.37
CA HIS A 292 13.14 22.01 -28.73
C HIS A 292 12.68 21.76 -30.18
N ARG A 293 13.64 21.73 -31.14
CA ARG A 293 13.32 21.43 -32.54
C ARG A 293 12.67 20.06 -32.69
N GLY A 294 13.19 19.06 -32.00
CA GLY A 294 12.67 17.70 -32.03
C GLY A 294 11.21 17.60 -31.52
N ILE A 295 10.92 18.18 -30.36
CA ILE A 295 9.57 18.16 -29.79
C ILE A 295 8.60 18.93 -30.69
N HIS A 296 8.97 20.11 -31.20
CA HIS A 296 8.11 20.88 -32.10
C HIS A 296 7.87 20.18 -33.43
N ALA A 297 8.87 19.49 -34.00
CA ALA A 297 8.67 18.68 -35.19
C ALA A 297 7.69 17.53 -34.96
N VAL A 298 7.80 16.86 -33.79
CA VAL A 298 6.84 15.82 -33.41
C VAL A 298 5.45 16.41 -33.16
N MET A 299 5.32 17.58 -32.51
CA MET A 299 4.03 18.26 -32.34
C MET A 299 3.31 18.44 -33.69
N HIS A 300 3.98 18.98 -34.68
CA HIS A 300 3.40 19.16 -36.03
C HIS A 300 3.03 17.82 -36.70
N LEU A 301 3.84 16.75 -36.46
CA LEU A 301 3.58 15.45 -37.04
C LEU A 301 2.33 14.78 -36.45
N ILE A 302 2.06 14.98 -35.14
CA ILE A 302 1.00 14.27 -34.44
C ILE A 302 -0.24 15.11 -34.15
N GLU A 303 -0.29 16.38 -34.54
CA GLU A 303 -1.35 17.34 -34.19
C GLU A 303 -2.74 16.80 -34.48
N ASP A 304 -3.00 16.40 -35.73
CA ASP A 304 -4.29 15.83 -36.16
C ASP A 304 -4.69 14.57 -35.42
N HIS A 305 -3.70 13.75 -35.04
CA HIS A 305 -3.92 12.49 -34.30
C HIS A 305 -4.24 12.77 -32.84
N ALA A 306 -3.50 13.68 -32.22
CA ALA A 306 -3.68 14.06 -30.81
C ALA A 306 -5.04 14.75 -30.59
N GLU A 307 -5.47 15.62 -31.51
CA GLU A 307 -6.81 16.25 -31.50
C GLU A 307 -7.94 15.21 -31.57
N LYS A 308 -7.83 14.23 -32.48
CA LYS A 308 -8.83 13.14 -32.61
C LYS A 308 -9.02 12.34 -31.33
N VAL A 309 -7.93 12.06 -30.58
CA VAL A 309 -7.98 11.33 -29.31
C VAL A 309 -8.12 12.27 -28.11
N ARG A 310 -8.19 13.59 -28.33
CA ARG A 310 -8.35 14.64 -27.33
C ARG A 310 -7.23 14.65 -26.28
N ILE A 311 -6.01 14.35 -26.66
CA ILE A 311 -4.82 14.48 -25.82
C ILE A 311 -4.12 15.77 -26.18
N PRO A 312 -3.68 16.61 -25.21
CA PRO A 312 -2.91 17.83 -25.50
C PRO A 312 -1.65 17.53 -26.33
N VAL A 313 -1.47 18.27 -27.42
CA VAL A 313 -0.42 17.97 -28.42
C VAL A 313 0.98 18.05 -27.82
N ARG A 314 1.24 19.04 -26.94
CA ARG A 314 2.54 19.19 -26.27
C ARG A 314 2.85 17.99 -25.38
N PHE A 315 1.91 17.58 -24.53
CA PHE A 315 2.05 16.40 -23.68
C PHE A 315 2.26 15.13 -24.52
N ALA A 316 1.46 14.96 -25.59
CA ALA A 316 1.60 13.81 -26.47
C ALA A 316 2.99 13.77 -27.14
N ALA A 317 3.50 14.90 -27.63
CA ALA A 317 4.81 15.00 -28.28
C ALA A 317 5.94 14.65 -27.29
N SER A 318 5.93 15.22 -26.10
CA SER A 318 6.91 14.89 -25.05
C SER A 318 6.89 13.39 -24.72
N LYS A 319 5.70 12.79 -24.55
CA LYS A 319 5.55 11.36 -24.25
C LYS A 319 5.95 10.45 -25.40
N VAL A 320 5.70 10.86 -26.64
CA VAL A 320 6.16 10.14 -27.85
C VAL A 320 7.69 10.16 -27.93
N MET A 321 8.32 11.30 -27.64
CA MET A 321 9.78 11.41 -27.57
C MET A 321 10.36 10.56 -26.43
N GLU A 322 9.69 10.44 -25.29
CA GLU A 322 10.07 9.51 -24.20
C GLU A 322 9.90 8.03 -24.59
N GLY A 323 9.23 7.72 -25.72
CA GLY A 323 8.96 6.36 -26.17
C GLY A 323 7.77 5.69 -25.46
N ASP A 324 6.79 6.48 -25.01
CA ASP A 324 5.58 5.96 -24.35
C ASP A 324 4.70 5.19 -25.33
N THR A 325 4.73 3.86 -25.20
CA THR A 325 4.00 2.94 -26.08
C THR A 325 2.49 3.11 -26.03
N LYS A 326 1.95 3.50 -24.87
CA LYS A 326 0.49 3.69 -24.71
C LYS A 326 -0.01 4.92 -25.48
N ILE A 327 0.74 6.01 -25.48
CA ILE A 327 0.40 7.18 -26.29
C ILE A 327 0.55 6.85 -27.76
N LEU A 328 1.62 6.17 -28.15
CA LEU A 328 1.83 5.75 -29.55
C LEU A 328 0.69 4.87 -30.07
N GLU A 329 0.21 3.92 -29.25
CA GLU A 329 -0.93 3.06 -29.60
C GLU A 329 -2.24 3.85 -29.75
N GLN A 330 -2.46 4.88 -28.91
CA GLN A 330 -3.65 5.73 -28.97
C GLN A 330 -3.65 6.65 -30.19
N LEU A 331 -2.50 7.20 -30.56
CA LEU A 331 -2.34 8.10 -31.72
C LEU A 331 -2.56 7.37 -33.05
N LYS A 332 -2.31 6.06 -33.13
CA LYS A 332 -2.50 5.24 -34.35
C LYS A 332 -1.81 5.83 -35.59
N LEU A 333 -0.54 6.21 -35.45
CA LEU A 333 0.26 6.77 -36.52
C LEU A 333 0.39 5.77 -37.68
N THR A 334 0.41 6.29 -38.91
CA THR A 334 0.68 5.50 -40.11
C THR A 334 2.15 5.04 -40.14
N VAL A 335 2.46 4.04 -40.95
CA VAL A 335 3.84 3.52 -41.08
C VAL A 335 4.83 4.61 -41.51
N ASN A 336 4.42 5.53 -42.41
CA ASN A 336 5.26 6.62 -42.84
C ASN A 336 5.50 7.65 -41.72
N GLU A 337 4.48 7.97 -40.93
CA GLU A 337 4.61 8.87 -39.79
C GLU A 337 5.50 8.26 -38.70
N GLN A 338 5.38 6.96 -38.45
CA GLN A 338 6.27 6.23 -37.52
C GLN A 338 7.73 6.30 -38.00
N HIS A 339 7.98 6.14 -39.31
CA HIS A 339 9.32 6.25 -39.83
C HIS A 339 9.87 7.68 -39.68
N LEU A 340 9.06 8.69 -39.98
CA LEU A 340 9.45 10.09 -39.81
C LEU A 340 9.70 10.44 -38.36
N LEU A 341 8.89 9.90 -37.42
CA LEU A 341 9.11 10.05 -36.00
C LEU A 341 10.48 9.51 -35.56
N GLU A 342 10.87 8.33 -36.06
CA GLU A 342 12.18 7.75 -35.74
C GLU A 342 13.34 8.55 -36.35
N GLU A 343 13.15 9.15 -37.50
CA GLU A 343 14.15 10.07 -38.08
C GLU A 343 14.30 11.35 -37.25
N ILE A 344 13.19 11.98 -36.82
CA ILE A 344 13.21 13.13 -35.92
C ILE A 344 13.91 12.78 -34.61
N ALA A 345 13.57 11.64 -34.02
CA ALA A 345 14.17 11.17 -32.78
C ALA A 345 15.68 10.97 -32.92
N LYS A 346 16.12 10.32 -34.02
CA LYS A 346 17.54 10.10 -34.32
C LYS A 346 18.30 11.41 -34.52
N GLN A 347 17.73 12.36 -35.26
CA GLN A 347 18.33 13.69 -35.42
C GLN A 347 18.48 14.39 -34.08
N THR A 348 17.44 14.32 -33.20
CA THR A 348 17.50 14.90 -31.86
C THR A 348 18.59 14.24 -31.01
N GLU A 349 18.75 12.92 -31.08
CA GLU A 349 19.81 12.20 -30.40
C GLU A 349 21.21 12.59 -30.88
N GLU A 350 21.39 12.78 -32.20
CA GLU A 350 22.66 13.22 -32.77
C GLU A 350 23.01 14.67 -32.35
N GLU A 351 22.01 15.57 -32.30
CA GLU A 351 22.20 16.97 -31.91
C GLU A 351 22.44 17.14 -30.39
N THR A 352 21.77 16.35 -29.56
CA THR A 352 21.90 16.43 -28.10
C THR A 352 23.02 15.57 -27.52
N GLY A 353 23.49 14.58 -28.29
CA GLY A 353 24.46 13.58 -27.81
C GLY A 353 23.88 12.61 -26.76
N MET A 354 22.57 12.61 -26.57
CA MET A 354 21.84 11.77 -25.61
C MET A 354 20.70 11.05 -26.33
N ASP A 355 20.25 9.91 -25.75
CA ASP A 355 19.03 9.30 -26.25
C ASP A 355 17.81 10.19 -25.96
N ARG A 356 16.77 10.06 -26.78
CA ARG A 356 15.58 10.92 -26.76
C ARG A 356 14.89 11.02 -25.39
N ALA A 357 14.79 9.91 -24.64
CA ALA A 357 14.16 9.93 -23.32
C ALA A 357 15.00 10.66 -22.28
N ALA A 358 16.32 10.47 -22.31
CA ALA A 358 17.26 11.20 -21.46
C ALA A 358 17.28 12.68 -21.77
N ALA A 359 17.21 13.07 -23.07
CA ALA A 359 17.17 14.46 -23.49
C ALA A 359 15.91 15.20 -22.98
N VAL A 360 14.73 14.56 -23.03
CA VAL A 360 13.49 15.14 -22.48
C VAL A 360 13.57 15.27 -20.96
N ALA A 361 14.09 14.26 -20.27
CA ALA A 361 14.27 14.33 -18.82
C ALA A 361 15.26 15.43 -18.43
N GLN A 362 16.41 15.52 -19.13
CA GLN A 362 17.41 16.56 -18.92
C GLN A 362 16.82 17.96 -19.10
N MET A 363 16.08 18.20 -20.19
CA MET A 363 15.39 19.48 -20.44
C MET A 363 14.54 19.91 -19.25
N ARG A 364 13.72 19.01 -18.69
CA ARG A 364 12.88 19.33 -17.53
C ARG A 364 13.69 19.63 -16.28
N PHE A 365 14.74 18.84 -16.01
CA PHE A 365 15.57 19.06 -14.82
C PHE A 365 16.41 20.32 -14.92
N ASP A 366 16.92 20.67 -16.11
CA ASP A 366 17.64 21.92 -16.33
C ASP A 366 16.72 23.14 -16.07
N TYR A 367 15.48 23.09 -16.56
CA TYR A 367 14.49 24.13 -16.28
C TYR A 367 14.13 24.23 -14.80
N ILE A 368 13.94 23.08 -14.12
CA ILE A 368 13.70 23.02 -12.67
C ILE A 368 14.90 23.58 -11.89
N GLU A 369 16.14 23.27 -12.31
CA GLU A 369 17.35 23.79 -11.67
C GLU A 369 17.44 25.30 -11.84
N ASP A 370 17.13 25.83 -13.02
CA ASP A 370 17.08 27.28 -13.30
C ASP A 370 16.07 27.96 -12.34
N ILE A 371 14.80 27.50 -12.30
CA ILE A 371 13.77 28.02 -11.38
C ILE A 371 14.23 27.94 -9.93
N CYS A 372 14.64 26.77 -9.47
CA CYS A 372 15.01 26.58 -8.06
C CYS A 372 16.27 27.38 -7.69
N SER A 373 17.19 27.56 -8.66
CA SER A 373 18.39 28.38 -8.41
C SER A 373 18.05 29.85 -8.17
N GLU A 374 16.99 30.37 -8.75
CA GLU A 374 16.57 31.75 -8.64
C GLU A 374 15.61 31.99 -7.49
N THR A 375 14.67 31.06 -7.28
CA THR A 375 13.53 31.25 -6.37
C THR A 375 13.65 30.55 -5.02
N VAL A 376 14.52 29.51 -4.89
CA VAL A 376 14.58 28.67 -3.68
C VAL A 376 15.86 28.93 -2.90
N ILE A 377 15.73 29.25 -1.63
CA ILE A 377 16.81 29.27 -0.64
C ILE A 377 16.74 27.97 0.11
N LYS A 378 17.66 27.04 -0.23
CA LYS A 378 17.67 25.68 0.36
C LYS A 378 17.78 25.73 1.86
N PRO A 379 16.91 24.99 2.59
CA PRO A 379 16.98 24.91 4.04
C PRO A 379 18.32 24.32 4.50
N LYS A 380 18.71 24.61 5.71
CA LYS A 380 19.75 23.85 6.39
C LYS A 380 19.25 22.42 6.58
N GLU A 381 20.19 21.44 6.67
CA GLU A 381 19.79 20.04 6.96
C GLU A 381 18.90 20.02 8.22
N SER A 382 17.67 19.56 8.08
CA SER A 382 16.68 19.63 9.16
C SER A 382 17.13 18.78 10.34
N LYS A 383 16.84 19.23 11.57
CA LYS A 383 17.10 18.46 12.78
C LYS A 383 16.44 17.08 12.74
N GLU A 384 15.28 16.99 12.09
CA GLU A 384 14.57 15.74 11.88
C GLU A 384 15.32 14.78 10.96
N ARG A 385 15.89 15.29 9.87
CA ARG A 385 16.71 14.50 8.95
C ARG A 385 17.97 13.96 9.63
N VAL A 386 18.64 14.81 10.43
CA VAL A 386 19.79 14.39 11.22
C VAL A 386 19.43 13.32 12.25
N ARG A 387 18.28 13.47 12.93
CA ARG A 387 17.76 12.47 13.87
C ARG A 387 17.40 11.16 13.15
N SER A 388 16.73 11.27 11.99
CA SER A 388 16.36 10.12 11.17
C SER A 388 17.59 9.34 10.72
N ARG A 389 18.64 10.03 10.27
CA ARG A 389 19.91 9.39 9.88
C ARG A 389 20.57 8.65 11.04
N LYS A 390 20.62 9.28 12.23
CA LYS A 390 21.16 8.63 13.45
C LYS A 390 20.34 7.42 13.88
N ALA A 391 19.01 7.49 13.76
CA ALA A 391 18.13 6.36 14.03
C ALA A 391 18.35 5.23 13.01
N ASP A 392 18.54 5.58 11.75
CA ASP A 392 18.78 4.64 10.66
C ASP A 392 20.14 3.93 10.78
N GLU A 393 21.18 4.57 11.36
CA GLU A 393 22.45 3.91 11.66
C GLU A 393 22.24 2.65 12.53
N PHE A 394 21.29 2.71 13.46
CA PHE A 394 20.93 1.57 14.31
C PHE A 394 19.86 0.67 13.67
N LEU A 395 18.75 1.26 13.22
CA LEU A 395 17.57 0.53 12.76
C LEU A 395 17.77 -0.16 11.40
N THR A 396 18.67 0.34 10.56
CA THR A 396 19.02 -0.25 9.27
C THR A 396 20.49 -0.68 9.19
N GLY A 397 21.19 -0.71 10.32
CA GLY A 397 22.59 -1.12 10.41
C GLY A 397 22.82 -2.59 10.00
N LYS A 398 23.98 -2.90 9.46
CA LYS A 398 24.33 -4.23 8.91
C LYS A 398 24.07 -5.39 9.88
N TYR A 399 24.36 -5.21 11.18
CA TYR A 399 24.21 -6.25 12.20
C TYR A 399 23.02 -5.99 13.15
N THR A 400 22.56 -4.74 13.24
CA THR A 400 21.53 -4.31 14.17
C THR A 400 20.13 -4.28 13.55
N GLY A 401 20.02 -4.11 12.23
CA GLY A 401 18.74 -3.90 11.55
C GLY A 401 17.75 -5.06 11.72
N ILE A 402 18.19 -6.31 11.49
CA ILE A 402 17.30 -7.48 11.64
C ILE A 402 16.95 -7.75 13.12
N PRO A 403 17.92 -7.75 14.08
CA PRO A 403 17.59 -7.86 15.51
C PRO A 403 16.65 -6.75 16.01
N ALA A 404 16.88 -5.50 15.60
CA ALA A 404 16.02 -4.38 15.97
C ALA A 404 14.59 -4.57 15.44
N PHE A 405 14.45 -5.01 14.19
CA PHE A 405 13.16 -5.33 13.59
C PHE A 405 12.43 -6.43 14.37
N ILE A 406 13.11 -7.54 14.69
CA ILE A 406 12.49 -8.63 15.46
C ILE A 406 12.10 -8.15 16.87
N GLY A 407 12.95 -7.31 17.50
CA GLY A 407 12.67 -6.73 18.81
C GLY A 407 11.46 -5.81 18.81
N ILE A 408 11.37 -4.89 17.86
CA ILE A 408 10.22 -3.95 17.74
C ILE A 408 8.93 -4.72 17.48
N MET A 409 8.94 -5.66 16.51
CA MET A 409 7.75 -6.47 16.23
C MET A 409 7.37 -7.37 17.40
N GLY A 410 8.36 -7.93 18.11
CA GLY A 410 8.15 -8.69 19.34
C GLY A 410 7.45 -7.88 20.42
N VAL A 411 7.89 -6.64 20.65
CA VAL A 411 7.25 -5.71 21.61
C VAL A 411 5.82 -5.36 21.17
N VAL A 412 5.60 -5.05 19.89
CA VAL A 412 4.26 -4.76 19.37
C VAL A 412 3.33 -5.94 19.57
N PHE A 413 3.74 -7.13 19.21
CA PHE A 413 2.93 -8.33 19.41
C PHE A 413 2.70 -8.65 20.91
N TRP A 414 3.72 -8.50 21.74
CA TRP A 414 3.57 -8.71 23.17
C TRP A 414 2.59 -7.74 23.82
N LEU A 415 2.68 -6.45 23.50
CA LEU A 415 1.73 -5.43 23.97
C LEU A 415 0.30 -5.70 23.47
N THR A 416 0.16 -6.10 22.21
CA THR A 416 -1.14 -6.36 21.58
C THR A 416 -1.80 -7.59 22.19
N PHE A 417 -1.08 -8.71 22.32
CA PHE A 417 -1.71 -10.00 22.67
C PHE A 417 -1.67 -10.34 24.14
N ASN A 418 -0.72 -9.77 24.92
CA ASN A 418 -0.57 -10.15 26.34
C ASN A 418 -0.86 -9.00 27.31
N VAL A 419 -0.83 -7.74 26.87
CA VAL A 419 -1.00 -6.60 27.80
C VAL A 419 -2.29 -5.84 27.46
N ILE A 420 -2.25 -4.97 26.47
CA ILE A 420 -3.34 -4.02 26.18
C ILE A 420 -4.52 -4.74 25.53
N GLY A 421 -4.27 -5.49 24.47
CA GLY A 421 -5.34 -6.17 23.74
C GLY A 421 -6.01 -7.26 24.58
N ALA A 422 -5.24 -8.06 25.35
CA ALA A 422 -5.78 -9.06 26.24
C ALA A 422 -6.64 -8.46 27.37
N PHE A 423 -6.17 -7.35 27.98
CA PHE A 423 -6.94 -6.64 29.00
C PHE A 423 -8.28 -6.12 28.46
N LEU A 424 -8.24 -5.44 27.31
CA LEU A 424 -9.45 -4.90 26.69
C LEU A 424 -10.39 -6.00 26.19
N GLN A 425 -9.83 -7.13 25.70
CA GLN A 425 -10.60 -8.30 25.31
C GLN A 425 -11.34 -8.88 26.52
N GLY A 426 -10.65 -9.11 27.65
CA GLY A 426 -11.26 -9.63 28.87
C GLY A 426 -12.38 -8.73 29.40
N LEU A 427 -12.23 -7.41 29.28
CA LEU A 427 -13.27 -6.46 29.66
C LEU A 427 -14.51 -6.58 28.75
N LEU A 428 -14.31 -6.66 27.44
CA LEU A 428 -15.41 -6.82 26.49
C LEU A 428 -16.10 -8.18 26.63
N GLU A 429 -15.33 -9.24 26.82
CA GLU A 429 -15.83 -10.60 27.02
C GLU A 429 -16.69 -10.70 28.32
N SER A 430 -16.24 -10.06 29.40
CA SER A 430 -17.03 -9.94 30.62
C SER A 430 -18.35 -9.19 30.37
N GLY A 431 -18.33 -8.15 29.60
CA GLY A 431 -19.53 -7.40 29.20
C GLY A 431 -20.50 -8.25 28.37
N ILE A 432 -19.97 -8.98 27.37
CA ILE A 432 -20.78 -9.87 26.51
C ILE A 432 -21.39 -10.99 27.38
N THR A 433 -20.62 -11.61 28.28
CA THR A 433 -21.10 -12.66 29.17
C THR A 433 -22.21 -12.12 30.05
N ALA A 434 -22.06 -10.95 30.65
CA ALA A 434 -23.09 -10.33 31.48
C ALA A 434 -24.40 -10.06 30.70
N LEU A 435 -24.28 -9.61 29.43
CA LEU A 435 -25.44 -9.43 28.56
C LEU A 435 -26.08 -10.75 28.17
N THR A 436 -25.29 -11.80 27.94
CA THR A 436 -25.78 -13.16 27.66
C THR A 436 -26.55 -13.71 28.83
N ASP A 437 -26.00 -13.61 30.05
CA ASP A 437 -26.66 -14.05 31.29
C ASP A 437 -27.97 -13.29 31.56
N LEU A 438 -27.98 -11.98 31.26
CA LEU A 438 -29.20 -11.17 31.38
C LEU A 438 -30.27 -11.61 30.38
N ALA A 439 -29.88 -11.87 29.14
CA ALA A 439 -30.77 -12.34 28.07
C ALA A 439 -31.30 -13.75 28.43
N ASP A 440 -30.44 -14.65 28.89
CA ASP A 440 -30.79 -16.01 29.34
C ASP A 440 -31.87 -16.00 30.45
N LYS A 441 -31.63 -15.22 31.51
CA LYS A 441 -32.57 -15.05 32.61
C LYS A 441 -33.89 -14.45 32.16
N ALA A 442 -33.87 -13.45 31.25
CA ALA A 442 -35.05 -12.82 30.73
C ALA A 442 -35.89 -13.79 29.86
N MET A 443 -35.22 -14.60 29.03
CA MET A 443 -35.90 -15.59 28.20
C MET A 443 -36.47 -16.77 29.00
N GLN A 444 -35.77 -17.20 30.03
CA GLN A 444 -36.27 -18.21 30.99
C GLN A 444 -37.50 -17.69 31.75
N ALA A 445 -37.47 -16.45 32.24
CA ALA A 445 -38.61 -15.81 32.90
C ALA A 445 -39.83 -15.65 32.00
N ALA A 446 -39.59 -15.42 30.68
CA ALA A 446 -40.64 -15.31 29.68
C ALA A 446 -41.15 -16.67 29.16
N ASN A 447 -40.62 -17.82 29.64
CA ASN A 447 -40.93 -19.17 29.18
C ASN A 447 -40.84 -19.30 27.63
N VAL A 448 -39.77 -18.74 27.04
CA VAL A 448 -39.56 -18.80 25.61
C VAL A 448 -39.29 -20.23 25.14
N ASN A 449 -39.76 -20.60 23.94
CA ASN A 449 -39.54 -21.91 23.34
C ASN A 449 -38.04 -22.28 23.35
N SER A 450 -37.70 -23.52 23.72
CA SER A 450 -36.31 -24.00 23.85
C SER A 450 -35.48 -23.85 22.59
N VAL A 451 -36.09 -23.95 21.39
CA VAL A 451 -35.43 -23.76 20.10
C VAL A 451 -35.01 -22.30 19.94
N VAL A 452 -35.90 -21.35 20.24
CA VAL A 452 -35.62 -19.92 20.15
C VAL A 452 -34.61 -19.50 21.19
N HIS A 453 -34.69 -20.09 22.41
CA HIS A 453 -33.75 -19.86 23.48
C HIS A 453 -32.33 -20.27 23.05
N SER A 454 -32.14 -21.52 22.57
CA SER A 454 -30.85 -21.99 22.07
C SER A 454 -30.33 -21.18 20.87
N LEU A 455 -31.22 -20.80 19.94
CA LEU A 455 -30.81 -19.94 18.81
C LEU A 455 -30.24 -18.60 19.30
N VAL A 456 -30.87 -17.99 20.28
CA VAL A 456 -30.44 -16.66 20.76
C VAL A 456 -29.18 -16.80 21.61
N ILE A 457 -29.13 -17.70 22.58
CA ILE A 457 -28.02 -17.83 23.53
C ILE A 457 -26.82 -18.50 22.84
N ASP A 458 -27.01 -19.70 22.28
CA ASP A 458 -25.93 -20.51 21.73
C ASP A 458 -25.56 -20.08 20.32
N GLY A 459 -26.56 -19.73 19.49
CA GLY A 459 -26.36 -19.31 18.12
C GLY A 459 -25.86 -17.87 18.01
N ILE A 460 -26.56 -16.90 18.60
CA ILE A 460 -26.29 -15.48 18.40
C ILE A 460 -25.26 -14.96 19.41
N PHE A 461 -25.59 -15.03 20.73
CA PHE A 461 -24.72 -14.46 21.76
C PHE A 461 -23.37 -15.16 21.84
N SER A 462 -23.35 -16.49 21.90
CA SER A 462 -22.11 -17.25 21.95
C SER A 462 -21.30 -17.12 20.63
N GLY A 463 -21.94 -17.26 19.47
CA GLY A 463 -21.27 -17.23 18.18
C GLY A 463 -20.77 -15.84 17.78
N VAL A 464 -21.64 -14.83 17.82
CA VAL A 464 -21.27 -13.45 17.45
C VAL A 464 -20.44 -12.80 18.55
N GLY A 465 -20.78 -13.05 19.83
CA GLY A 465 -20.05 -12.54 20.98
C GLY A 465 -18.59 -13.00 20.98
N GLY A 466 -18.36 -14.30 20.72
CA GLY A 466 -17.00 -14.85 20.60
C GLY A 466 -16.17 -14.16 19.53
N VAL A 467 -16.77 -13.78 18.39
CA VAL A 467 -16.04 -13.05 17.33
C VAL A 467 -15.82 -11.59 17.72
N LEU A 468 -16.82 -10.94 18.33
CA LEU A 468 -16.69 -9.55 18.78
C LEU A 468 -15.62 -9.38 19.86
N SER A 469 -15.40 -10.39 20.70
CA SER A 469 -14.37 -10.35 21.74
C SER A 469 -12.96 -10.10 21.21
N PHE A 470 -12.68 -10.41 19.93
CA PHE A 470 -11.40 -10.14 19.29
C PHE A 470 -11.24 -8.71 18.74
N LEU A 471 -12.32 -7.91 18.70
CA LEU A 471 -12.27 -6.53 18.20
C LEU A 471 -11.20 -5.68 18.92
N PRO A 472 -11.06 -5.70 20.25
CA PRO A 472 -10.04 -4.92 20.94
C PRO A 472 -8.61 -5.30 20.56
N ILE A 473 -8.32 -6.59 20.39
CA ILE A 473 -7.00 -7.04 19.92
C ILE A 473 -6.70 -6.50 18.52
N ILE A 474 -7.68 -6.59 17.62
CA ILE A 474 -7.54 -6.12 16.24
C ILE A 474 -7.29 -4.61 16.22
N VAL A 475 -8.06 -3.82 16.98
CA VAL A 475 -7.90 -2.37 17.08
C VAL A 475 -6.54 -2.00 17.68
N THR A 476 -6.10 -2.71 18.72
CA THR A 476 -4.78 -2.48 19.35
C THR A 476 -3.64 -2.82 18.37
N LEU A 477 -3.76 -3.90 17.61
CA LEU A 477 -2.78 -4.24 16.58
C LEU A 477 -2.70 -3.16 15.51
N PHE A 478 -3.84 -2.70 15.00
CA PHE A 478 -3.86 -1.63 14.01
C PHE A 478 -3.33 -0.31 14.56
N PHE A 479 -3.55 -0.02 15.84
CA PHE A 479 -2.97 1.15 16.51
C PHE A 479 -1.44 1.15 16.40
N PHE A 480 -0.78 0.07 16.81
CA PHE A 480 0.68 -0.03 16.73
C PHE A 480 1.19 -0.05 15.29
N LEU A 481 0.49 -0.77 14.40
CA LEU A 481 0.87 -0.82 12.98
C LEU A 481 0.76 0.54 12.31
N SER A 482 -0.30 1.32 12.61
CA SER A 482 -0.44 2.70 12.11
C SER A 482 0.69 3.60 12.60
N ILE A 483 1.10 3.46 13.86
CA ILE A 483 2.26 4.20 14.39
C ILE A 483 3.53 3.84 13.62
N LEU A 484 3.78 2.55 13.37
CA LEU A 484 4.96 2.11 12.63
C LEU A 484 4.92 2.54 11.16
N GLU A 485 3.75 2.55 10.54
CA GLU A 485 3.54 2.99 9.15
C GLU A 485 3.74 4.49 9.01
N ASP A 486 2.99 5.29 9.79
CA ASP A 486 3.05 6.75 9.74
C ASP A 486 4.41 7.30 10.18
N SER A 487 5.10 6.60 11.10
CA SER A 487 6.46 6.98 11.50
C SER A 487 7.51 6.78 10.40
N GLY A 488 7.19 6.07 9.30
CA GLY A 488 8.14 5.72 8.24
C GLY A 488 9.01 4.51 8.53
N TYR A 489 8.80 3.81 9.66
CA TYR A 489 9.58 2.60 10.01
C TYR A 489 9.30 1.43 9.05
N MET A 490 8.06 1.27 8.57
CA MET A 490 7.70 0.18 7.67
C MET A 490 8.42 0.27 6.31
N ALA A 491 8.77 1.47 5.86
CA ALA A 491 9.62 1.66 4.69
C ALA A 491 11.03 1.05 4.89
N ARG A 492 11.60 1.21 6.10
CA ARG A 492 12.90 0.62 6.46
C ARG A 492 12.82 -0.90 6.53
N VAL A 493 11.74 -1.44 7.05
CA VAL A 493 11.50 -2.89 7.08
C VAL A 493 11.47 -3.45 5.65
N ALA A 494 10.77 -2.78 4.73
CA ALA A 494 10.73 -3.16 3.33
C ALA A 494 12.14 -3.11 2.69
N PHE A 495 12.92 -2.07 3.00
CA PHE A 495 14.32 -1.92 2.55
C PHE A 495 15.22 -3.06 3.05
N ILE A 496 15.10 -3.44 4.33
CA ILE A 496 15.89 -4.53 4.93
C ILE A 496 15.55 -5.88 4.28
N MET A 497 14.27 -6.12 4.01
CA MET A 497 13.75 -7.42 3.60
C MET A 497 13.74 -7.66 2.08
N ASP A 498 14.00 -6.63 1.24
CA ASP A 498 13.87 -6.75 -0.22
C ASP A 498 14.72 -7.86 -0.81
N LYS A 499 15.98 -7.98 -0.40
CA LYS A 499 16.88 -9.02 -0.92
C LYS A 499 16.39 -10.46 -0.66
N LEU A 500 15.77 -10.70 0.51
CA LEU A 500 15.22 -12.03 0.85
C LEU A 500 13.95 -12.31 0.06
N LEU A 501 13.02 -11.36 0.03
CA LEU A 501 11.72 -11.55 -0.61
C LEU A 501 11.84 -11.64 -2.14
N ARG A 502 12.78 -10.91 -2.74
CA ARG A 502 13.08 -11.00 -4.16
C ARG A 502 13.49 -12.42 -4.60
N LYS A 503 14.23 -13.16 -3.78
CA LYS A 503 14.54 -14.57 -4.07
C LYS A 503 13.26 -15.41 -4.20
N LEU A 504 12.23 -15.06 -3.43
CA LEU A 504 10.91 -15.67 -3.48
C LEU A 504 10.05 -15.14 -4.62
N GLY A 505 10.49 -14.11 -5.32
CA GLY A 505 9.75 -13.45 -6.40
C GLY A 505 8.78 -12.36 -5.91
N LEU A 506 8.99 -11.82 -4.72
CA LEU A 506 8.21 -10.75 -4.10
C LEU A 506 9.04 -9.51 -3.88
N SER A 507 8.43 -8.34 -3.86
CA SER A 507 9.08 -7.10 -3.46
C SER A 507 9.22 -6.99 -1.93
N GLY A 508 10.16 -6.18 -1.45
CA GLY A 508 10.37 -5.97 -0.02
C GLY A 508 9.13 -5.47 0.72
N ARG A 509 8.25 -4.73 0.05
CA ARG A 509 6.98 -4.25 0.62
C ARG A 509 6.02 -5.38 1.00
N SER A 510 6.13 -6.56 0.40
CA SER A 510 5.28 -7.73 0.71
C SER A 510 5.48 -8.27 2.14
N ILE A 511 6.58 -7.90 2.81
CA ILE A 511 6.81 -8.31 4.22
C ILE A 511 5.72 -7.76 5.15
N VAL A 512 5.22 -6.54 4.90
CA VAL A 512 4.25 -5.87 5.77
C VAL A 512 2.95 -6.65 5.90
N PRO A 513 2.22 -6.98 4.81
CA PRO A 513 1.05 -7.84 4.86
C PRO A 513 1.31 -9.22 5.49
N MET A 514 2.48 -9.82 5.22
CA MET A 514 2.84 -11.12 5.77
C MET A 514 3.04 -11.07 7.29
N LEU A 515 3.70 -10.03 7.81
CA LEU A 515 3.88 -9.82 9.24
C LEU A 515 2.55 -9.60 9.95
N ILE A 516 1.68 -8.77 9.39
CA ILE A 516 0.32 -8.58 9.90
C ILE A 516 -0.43 -9.91 9.95
N GLY A 517 -0.19 -10.80 8.98
CA GLY A 517 -0.75 -12.14 8.91
C GLY A 517 -0.45 -13.03 10.13
N PHE A 518 0.68 -12.83 10.82
CA PHE A 518 0.96 -13.51 12.10
C PHE A 518 0.01 -13.08 13.23
N GLY A 519 -0.49 -11.86 13.18
CA GLY A 519 -1.55 -11.42 14.08
C GLY A 519 -2.91 -11.91 13.61
N CYS A 520 -3.33 -11.51 12.42
CA CYS A 520 -4.60 -11.89 11.81
C CYS A 520 -4.52 -11.85 10.28
N THR A 521 -5.03 -12.90 9.63
CA THR A 521 -5.03 -13.00 8.17
C THR A 521 -5.90 -11.91 7.50
N VAL A 522 -7.00 -11.49 8.12
CA VAL A 522 -7.92 -10.47 7.56
C VAL A 522 -7.21 -9.15 7.30
N PRO A 523 -6.62 -8.48 8.32
CA PRO A 523 -5.87 -7.25 8.09
C PRO A 523 -4.62 -7.47 7.21
N GLY A 524 -3.98 -8.64 7.28
CA GLY A 524 -2.86 -8.98 6.41
C GLY A 524 -3.25 -8.94 4.92
N VAL A 525 -4.40 -9.53 4.57
CA VAL A 525 -4.94 -9.48 3.21
C VAL A 525 -5.30 -8.06 2.80
N MET A 526 -5.90 -7.26 3.70
CA MET A 526 -6.27 -5.87 3.41
C MET A 526 -5.04 -4.96 3.22
N ALA A 527 -3.99 -5.17 4.00
CA ALA A 527 -2.75 -4.40 3.89
C ALA A 527 -2.04 -4.62 2.54
N SER A 528 -2.35 -5.71 1.83
CA SER A 528 -1.77 -5.96 0.50
C SER A 528 -2.17 -4.94 -0.57
N ARG A 529 -3.16 -4.07 -0.32
CA ARG A 529 -3.57 -2.97 -1.20
C ARG A 529 -2.46 -1.95 -1.44
N THR A 530 -1.53 -1.83 -0.49
CA THR A 530 -0.38 -0.93 -0.62
C THR A 530 0.71 -1.45 -1.57
N LEU A 531 0.53 -2.65 -2.12
CA LEU A 531 1.50 -3.23 -3.06
C LEU A 531 1.25 -2.72 -4.49
N PRO A 532 2.26 -2.17 -5.15
CA PRO A 532 2.11 -1.53 -6.46
C PRO A 532 1.87 -2.52 -7.61
N SER A 533 2.18 -3.81 -7.40
CA SER A 533 2.03 -4.86 -8.41
C SER A 533 0.85 -5.78 -8.09
N GLU A 534 -0.05 -5.93 -9.06
CA GLU A 534 -1.17 -6.88 -8.96
C GLU A 534 -0.67 -8.33 -8.77
N ARG A 535 0.45 -8.68 -9.42
CA ARG A 535 1.10 -9.98 -9.30
C ARG A 535 1.61 -10.20 -7.86
N ASP A 536 2.39 -9.25 -7.33
CA ASP A 536 2.94 -9.35 -5.97
C ASP A 536 1.81 -9.32 -4.93
N ARG A 537 0.75 -8.54 -5.17
CA ARG A 537 -0.45 -8.51 -4.33
C ARG A 537 -1.15 -9.85 -4.30
N LYS A 538 -1.46 -10.45 -5.45
CA LYS A 538 -2.08 -11.79 -5.55
C LYS A 538 -1.26 -12.84 -4.82
N MET A 539 0.04 -12.87 -5.10
CA MET A 539 0.96 -13.83 -4.49
C MET A 539 1.05 -13.64 -2.98
N THR A 540 1.16 -12.41 -2.48
CA THR A 540 1.20 -12.10 -1.05
C THR A 540 -0.09 -12.53 -0.35
N ILE A 541 -1.26 -12.24 -0.92
CA ILE A 541 -2.56 -12.65 -0.38
C ILE A 541 -2.65 -14.16 -0.24
N LEU A 542 -2.21 -14.92 -1.24
CA LEU A 542 -2.23 -16.38 -1.21
C LEU A 542 -1.23 -16.99 -0.21
N LEU A 543 -0.15 -16.28 0.08
CA LEU A 543 0.88 -16.72 1.04
C LEU A 543 0.54 -16.34 2.50
N THR A 544 -0.18 -15.24 2.72
CA THR A 544 -0.51 -14.75 4.07
C THR A 544 -1.15 -15.81 4.99
N PRO A 545 -2.08 -16.68 4.55
CA PRO A 545 -2.69 -17.69 5.44
C PRO A 545 -1.75 -18.80 5.92
N PHE A 546 -0.57 -18.98 5.31
CA PHE A 546 0.46 -19.91 5.82
C PHE A 546 1.11 -19.38 7.11
N MET A 547 1.03 -18.07 7.35
CA MET A 547 1.47 -17.48 8.60
C MET A 547 0.51 -17.89 9.73
N SER A 548 1.09 -18.25 10.86
CA SER A 548 0.29 -18.73 12.01
C SER A 548 -0.35 -17.54 12.72
N CYS A 549 -1.66 -17.31 12.51
CA CYS A 549 -2.38 -16.25 13.19
C CYS A 549 -2.70 -16.63 14.65
N THR A 550 -2.99 -15.63 15.48
CA THR A 550 -3.26 -15.82 16.92
C THR A 550 -4.45 -16.72 17.22
N ALA A 551 -5.48 -16.75 16.37
CA ALA A 551 -6.62 -17.65 16.53
C ALA A 551 -6.25 -19.16 16.47
N LYS A 552 -5.07 -19.50 15.96
CA LYS A 552 -4.55 -20.88 15.96
C LYS A 552 -3.86 -21.26 17.28
N LEU A 553 -3.44 -20.27 18.10
CA LEU A 553 -2.74 -20.50 19.36
C LEU A 553 -3.51 -21.35 20.37
N PRO A 554 -4.82 -21.14 20.61
CA PRO A 554 -5.60 -22.01 21.50
C PRO A 554 -5.55 -23.46 21.09
N ILE A 555 -5.61 -23.77 19.78
CA ILE A 555 -5.49 -25.13 19.25
C ILE A 555 -4.12 -25.72 19.60
N TYR A 556 -3.05 -24.96 19.36
CA TYR A 556 -1.69 -25.43 19.69
C TYR A 556 -1.52 -25.66 21.18
N ALA A 557 -1.97 -24.73 22.03
CA ALA A 557 -1.90 -24.85 23.46
C ALA A 557 -2.68 -26.08 23.97
N PHE A 558 -3.90 -26.30 23.48
CA PHE A 558 -4.74 -27.44 23.87
C PHE A 558 -4.09 -28.80 23.54
N PHE A 559 -3.64 -28.97 22.30
CA PHE A 559 -3.02 -30.22 21.86
C PHE A 559 -1.62 -30.42 22.44
N THR A 560 -0.83 -29.36 22.63
CA THR A 560 0.49 -29.50 23.27
C THR A 560 0.37 -29.87 24.76
N ALA A 561 -0.60 -29.32 25.48
CA ALA A 561 -0.87 -29.68 26.84
C ALA A 561 -1.35 -31.14 26.95
N ALA A 562 -2.22 -31.59 26.03
CA ALA A 562 -2.78 -32.95 26.06
C ALA A 562 -1.77 -34.03 25.62
N PHE A 563 -1.01 -33.83 24.56
CA PHE A 563 -0.18 -34.86 23.91
C PHE A 563 1.33 -34.65 24.05
N PHE A 564 1.80 -33.43 24.32
CA PHE A 564 3.23 -33.08 24.39
C PHE A 564 3.62 -32.31 25.66
N PRO A 565 3.24 -32.76 26.86
CA PRO A 565 3.40 -31.97 28.11
C PRO A 565 4.86 -31.60 28.42
N LYS A 566 5.84 -32.44 28.01
CA LYS A 566 7.26 -32.18 28.24
C LYS A 566 7.91 -31.26 27.19
N HIS A 567 7.34 -31.17 26.01
CA HIS A 567 7.95 -30.46 24.85
C HIS A 567 7.01 -29.44 24.20
N GLY A 568 5.94 -29.01 24.90
CA GLY A 568 4.89 -28.14 24.31
C GLY A 568 5.42 -26.86 23.68
N ALA A 569 6.35 -26.17 24.32
CA ALA A 569 6.96 -24.95 23.79
C ALA A 569 7.75 -25.22 22.48
N LEU A 570 8.49 -26.33 22.44
CA LEU A 570 9.27 -26.73 21.27
C LEU A 570 8.34 -27.10 20.09
N VAL A 571 7.24 -27.79 20.34
CA VAL A 571 6.23 -28.12 19.32
C VAL A 571 5.58 -26.84 18.78
N MET A 572 5.23 -25.88 19.64
CA MET A 572 4.68 -24.59 19.19
C MET A 572 5.66 -23.82 18.30
N ILE A 573 6.93 -23.71 18.70
CA ILE A 573 7.97 -23.08 17.88
C ILE A 573 8.13 -23.83 16.55
N ALA A 574 8.16 -25.15 16.57
CA ALA A 574 8.27 -25.97 15.36
C ALA A 574 7.10 -25.73 14.39
N LEU A 575 5.86 -25.58 14.90
CA LEU A 575 4.69 -25.24 14.07
C LEU A 575 4.82 -23.87 13.42
N TYR A 576 5.29 -22.85 14.15
CA TYR A 576 5.53 -21.53 13.57
C TYR A 576 6.59 -21.57 12.47
N VAL A 577 7.73 -22.20 12.73
CA VAL A 577 8.81 -22.38 11.74
C VAL A 577 8.30 -23.17 10.54
N PHE A 578 7.54 -24.24 10.77
CA PHE A 578 6.97 -25.06 9.70
C PHE A 578 6.02 -24.24 8.80
N GLY A 579 5.16 -23.39 9.37
CA GLY A 579 4.30 -22.48 8.62
C GLY A 579 5.10 -21.52 7.72
N ILE A 580 6.18 -20.92 8.24
CA ILE A 580 7.08 -20.06 7.48
C ILE A 580 7.74 -20.83 6.33
N VAL A 581 8.29 -22.02 6.62
CA VAL A 581 8.93 -22.87 5.61
C VAL A 581 7.94 -23.25 4.50
N MET A 582 6.71 -23.63 4.87
CA MET A 582 5.67 -23.93 3.88
C MET A 582 5.29 -22.71 3.05
N GLY A 583 5.21 -21.52 3.67
CA GLY A 583 5.03 -20.27 2.95
C GLY A 583 6.15 -20.01 1.92
N ILE A 584 7.41 -20.26 2.30
CA ILE A 584 8.57 -20.14 1.40
C ILE A 584 8.49 -21.16 0.25
N VAL A 585 8.19 -22.41 0.55
CA VAL A 585 8.05 -23.48 -0.47
C VAL A 585 6.94 -23.11 -1.46
N MET A 586 5.78 -22.69 -0.97
CA MET A 586 4.67 -22.29 -1.82
C MET A 586 4.99 -21.03 -2.64
N ALA A 587 5.73 -20.07 -2.08
CA ALA A 587 6.20 -18.91 -2.83
C ALA A 587 7.09 -19.33 -4.02
N LEU A 588 8.01 -20.26 -3.81
CA LEU A 588 8.89 -20.79 -4.88
C LEU A 588 8.09 -21.55 -5.94
N ILE A 589 7.08 -22.32 -5.54
CA ILE A 589 6.17 -23.01 -6.46
C ILE A 589 5.37 -21.99 -7.29
N PHE A 590 4.76 -21.00 -6.63
CA PHE A 590 3.98 -19.97 -7.29
C PHE A 590 4.82 -19.13 -8.26
N LYS A 591 6.06 -18.79 -7.89
CA LYS A 591 7.01 -18.08 -8.77
C LYS A 591 7.26 -18.86 -10.08
N LYS A 592 7.36 -20.18 -10.01
CA LYS A 592 7.65 -21.04 -11.19
C LYS A 592 6.40 -21.38 -12.00
N THR A 593 5.22 -21.34 -11.40
CA THR A 593 3.97 -21.83 -12.02
C THR A 593 3.01 -20.69 -12.37
N ALA A 594 2.29 -20.18 -11.39
CA ALA A 594 1.17 -19.25 -11.59
C ALA A 594 1.59 -17.78 -11.76
N PHE A 595 2.71 -17.38 -11.16
CA PHE A 595 3.18 -15.99 -11.12
C PHE A 595 4.59 -15.86 -11.69
N LYS A 596 4.75 -16.24 -12.96
CA LYS A 596 6.02 -16.11 -13.69
C LYS A 596 6.38 -14.62 -13.85
N GLY A 597 7.67 -14.30 -13.86
CA GLY A 597 8.22 -12.96 -13.98
C GLY A 597 9.02 -12.54 -12.76
N GLU A 598 9.67 -11.39 -12.85
CA GLU A 598 10.46 -10.82 -11.76
C GLU A 598 9.60 -9.95 -10.84
N ALA A 599 10.04 -9.80 -9.60
CA ALA A 599 9.44 -8.86 -8.66
C ALA A 599 9.61 -7.43 -9.20
N VAL A 600 8.59 -6.59 -8.99
CA VAL A 600 8.65 -5.18 -9.38
C VAL A 600 9.91 -4.54 -8.81
N PRO A 601 10.65 -3.75 -9.60
CA PRO A 601 11.82 -3.04 -9.14
C PRO A 601 11.53 -2.25 -7.87
N PHE A 602 12.48 -2.27 -6.95
CA PHE A 602 12.36 -1.59 -5.67
C PHE A 602 13.00 -0.21 -5.80
N VAL A 603 12.20 0.77 -6.17
CA VAL A 603 12.59 2.18 -6.14
C VAL A 603 11.73 2.83 -5.06
N MET A 604 12.34 3.29 -3.99
CA MET A 604 11.61 3.85 -2.86
C MET A 604 12.44 4.93 -2.15
N GLU A 605 11.76 5.94 -1.69
CA GLU A 605 12.30 6.90 -0.73
C GLU A 605 12.11 6.40 0.69
N LEU A 606 13.08 6.66 1.53
CA LEU A 606 12.95 6.48 2.97
C LEU A 606 12.49 7.82 3.59
N PRO A 607 11.20 7.96 3.95
CA PRO A 607 10.68 9.20 4.53
C PRO A 607 11.36 9.48 5.87
N ASN A 608 11.47 10.75 6.27
CA ASN A 608 11.94 11.09 7.61
C ASN A 608 11.04 10.50 8.69
N TYR A 609 11.61 10.13 9.85
CA TYR A 609 10.80 9.68 10.97
C TYR A 609 9.98 10.86 11.51
N ARG A 610 8.67 10.65 11.53
CA ARG A 610 7.69 11.63 12.05
C ARG A 610 6.81 10.99 13.11
N MET A 611 6.36 11.80 14.08
CA MET A 611 5.35 11.34 15.03
C MET A 611 3.98 11.36 14.34
N PRO A 612 3.22 10.24 14.40
CA PRO A 612 1.91 10.16 13.78
C PRO A 612 0.93 11.16 14.42
N GLY A 613 0.10 11.76 13.59
CA GLY A 613 -0.96 12.67 14.06
C GLY A 613 -2.08 11.89 14.78
N ALA A 614 -2.36 12.21 16.04
CA ALA A 614 -3.36 11.49 16.85
C ALA A 614 -4.77 11.44 16.20
N LYS A 615 -5.18 12.51 15.51
CA LYS A 615 -6.45 12.55 14.77
C LYS A 615 -6.48 11.55 13.60
N ASN A 616 -5.40 11.48 12.83
CA ASN A 616 -5.31 10.57 11.67
C ASN A 616 -5.35 9.11 12.13
N VAL A 617 -4.57 8.78 13.17
CA VAL A 617 -4.58 7.44 13.77
C VAL A 617 -5.98 7.10 14.29
N GLY A 618 -6.66 8.04 14.97
CA GLY A 618 -8.01 7.84 15.49
C GLY A 618 -9.04 7.57 14.37
N HIS A 619 -9.01 8.31 13.28
CA HIS A 619 -9.90 8.08 12.13
C HIS A 619 -9.62 6.73 11.47
N LEU A 620 -8.35 6.38 11.26
CA LEU A 620 -7.97 5.09 10.68
C LEU A 620 -8.44 3.92 11.55
N LEU A 621 -8.29 4.01 12.87
CA LEU A 621 -8.75 2.99 13.80
C LEU A 621 -10.27 2.83 13.76
N TRP A 622 -11.00 3.94 13.71
CA TRP A 622 -12.46 3.93 13.59
C TRP A 622 -12.93 3.26 12.30
N ASP A 623 -12.32 3.61 11.17
CA ASP A 623 -12.65 3.01 9.88
C ASP A 623 -12.38 1.49 9.86
N LYS A 624 -11.25 1.06 10.42
CA LYS A 624 -10.92 -0.37 10.54
C LYS A 624 -11.86 -1.10 11.50
N ALA A 625 -12.20 -0.50 12.64
CA ALA A 625 -13.17 -1.07 13.58
C ALA A 625 -14.56 -1.19 12.96
N LYS A 626 -15.03 -0.14 12.27
CA LYS A 626 -16.31 -0.12 11.55
C LYS A 626 -16.38 -1.20 10.46
N ASP A 627 -15.34 -1.32 9.64
CA ASP A 627 -15.27 -2.34 8.57
C ASP A 627 -15.29 -3.77 9.16
N PHE A 628 -14.60 -3.99 10.29
CA PHE A 628 -14.66 -5.27 11.00
C PHE A 628 -16.04 -5.57 11.57
N LEU A 629 -16.68 -4.58 12.23
CA LEU A 629 -18.03 -4.73 12.78
C LEU A 629 -19.06 -5.03 11.69
N GLN A 630 -19.03 -4.34 10.56
CA GLN A 630 -19.91 -4.60 9.43
C GLN A 630 -19.78 -6.04 8.93
N ARG A 631 -18.56 -6.58 8.86
CA ARG A 631 -18.32 -7.98 8.46
C ARG A 631 -18.79 -8.98 9.52
N ALA A 632 -18.58 -8.67 10.79
CA ALA A 632 -19.05 -9.52 11.89
C ALA A 632 -20.57 -9.65 11.84
N PHE A 633 -21.30 -8.55 11.66
CA PHE A 633 -22.77 -8.55 11.62
C PHE A 633 -23.37 -9.02 10.29
N THR A 634 -22.60 -9.14 9.21
CA THR A 634 -23.12 -9.64 7.92
C THR A 634 -22.72 -11.10 7.70
N VAL A 635 -21.45 -11.34 7.38
CA VAL A 635 -20.97 -12.66 6.94
C VAL A 635 -20.90 -13.64 8.10
N ILE A 636 -20.37 -13.22 9.26
CA ILE A 636 -20.12 -14.13 10.36
C ILE A 636 -21.45 -14.49 11.05
N PHE A 637 -22.32 -13.51 11.26
CA PHE A 637 -23.65 -13.72 11.84
C PHE A 637 -24.46 -14.78 11.08
N ILE A 638 -24.54 -14.64 9.75
CA ILE A 638 -25.26 -15.62 8.91
C ILE A 638 -24.61 -17.01 9.00
N ALA A 639 -23.28 -17.05 8.91
CA ALA A 639 -22.54 -18.31 8.99
C ALA A 639 -22.71 -19.00 10.37
N THR A 640 -22.76 -18.23 11.44
CA THR A 640 -22.99 -18.76 12.80
C THR A 640 -24.38 -19.39 12.93
N ILE A 641 -25.41 -18.72 12.43
CA ILE A 641 -26.78 -19.28 12.45
C ILE A 641 -26.84 -20.57 11.63
N VAL A 642 -26.23 -20.60 10.46
CA VAL A 642 -26.20 -21.82 9.62
C VAL A 642 -25.52 -22.98 10.35
N ILE A 643 -24.38 -22.75 10.98
CA ILE A 643 -23.69 -23.83 11.71
C ILE A 643 -24.45 -24.23 12.97
N TRP A 644 -25.00 -23.27 13.72
CA TRP A 644 -25.87 -23.58 14.85
C TRP A 644 -27.03 -24.50 14.42
N PHE A 645 -27.68 -24.17 13.29
CA PHE A 645 -28.75 -25.01 12.74
C PHE A 645 -28.26 -26.41 12.40
N LEU A 646 -27.14 -26.54 11.70
CA LEU A 646 -26.57 -27.83 11.32
C LEU A 646 -26.10 -28.67 12.52
N GLN A 647 -25.74 -28.03 13.65
CA GLN A 647 -25.34 -28.71 14.89
C GLN A 647 -26.49 -29.19 15.74
N ASN A 648 -27.64 -28.49 15.71
CA ASN A 648 -28.74 -28.72 16.62
C ASN A 648 -29.94 -29.45 16.00
N PHE A 649 -29.94 -29.66 14.67
CA PHE A 649 -31.05 -30.32 14.00
C PHE A 649 -30.62 -31.62 13.29
N ASP A 650 -31.53 -32.60 13.27
CA ASP A 650 -31.41 -33.81 12.46
C ASP A 650 -31.98 -33.62 11.03
N THR A 651 -31.88 -34.66 10.21
CA THR A 651 -32.43 -34.66 8.82
C THR A 651 -33.96 -34.57 8.78
N GLY A 652 -34.63 -34.84 9.90
CA GLY A 652 -36.09 -34.69 10.07
C GLY A 652 -36.51 -33.31 10.58
N LEU A 653 -35.55 -32.37 10.72
CA LEU A 653 -35.76 -31.03 11.30
C LEU A 653 -36.22 -31.03 12.74
N ASN A 654 -35.90 -32.10 13.52
CA ASN A 654 -36.11 -32.12 14.94
C ASN A 654 -34.84 -31.67 15.66
N MET A 655 -35.00 -30.97 16.76
CA MET A 655 -33.88 -30.57 17.61
C MET A 655 -33.30 -31.82 18.32
N VAL A 656 -32.00 -32.07 18.15
CA VAL A 656 -31.32 -33.24 18.70
C VAL A 656 -30.80 -32.96 20.10
N SER A 657 -30.99 -33.94 20.99
CA SER A 657 -30.41 -33.92 22.31
C SER A 657 -28.98 -34.47 22.33
N ASP A 658 -28.62 -35.30 21.33
CA ASP A 658 -27.26 -35.84 21.16
C ASP A 658 -26.68 -35.36 19.83
N SER A 659 -25.54 -34.66 19.92
CA SER A 659 -24.84 -34.07 18.75
C SER A 659 -24.47 -35.11 17.69
N GLN A 660 -24.45 -36.41 18.01
CA GLN A 660 -24.13 -37.47 17.04
C GLN A 660 -25.17 -37.61 15.91
N HIS A 661 -26.42 -37.25 16.16
CA HIS A 661 -27.51 -37.31 15.19
C HIS A 661 -27.71 -35.99 14.42
N SER A 662 -26.90 -34.99 14.68
CA SER A 662 -27.00 -33.71 13.99
C SER A 662 -26.63 -33.83 12.49
N ILE A 663 -27.20 -32.95 11.68
CA ILE A 663 -26.85 -32.84 10.23
C ILE A 663 -25.34 -32.66 10.06
N LEU A 664 -24.70 -31.83 10.89
CA LEU A 664 -23.27 -31.59 10.83
C LEU A 664 -22.45 -32.84 11.15
N ALA A 665 -22.86 -33.61 12.15
CA ALA A 665 -22.21 -34.90 12.52
C ALA A 665 -22.31 -35.94 11.39
N LEU A 666 -23.50 -36.05 10.75
CA LEU A 666 -23.68 -36.93 9.60
C LEU A 666 -22.80 -36.53 8.42
N PHE A 667 -22.73 -35.23 8.11
CA PHE A 667 -21.84 -34.72 7.07
C PHE A 667 -20.36 -34.95 7.41
N ALA A 668 -19.97 -34.69 8.66
CA ALA A 668 -18.61 -34.96 9.15
C ALA A 668 -18.27 -36.47 9.11
N GLY A 669 -19.24 -37.33 9.45
CA GLY A 669 -19.11 -38.80 9.38
C GLY A 669 -18.87 -39.28 7.92
N ALA A 670 -19.55 -38.67 6.95
CA ALA A 670 -19.32 -38.96 5.54
C ALA A 670 -17.92 -38.51 5.04
N LEU A 671 -17.35 -37.47 5.62
CA LEU A 671 -16.02 -36.96 5.31
C LEU A 671 -14.91 -37.65 6.11
N ALA A 672 -15.22 -38.24 7.27
CA ALA A 672 -14.24 -38.86 8.17
C ALA A 672 -13.32 -39.90 7.50
N PRO A 673 -13.79 -40.74 6.56
CA PRO A 673 -12.93 -41.70 5.85
C PRO A 673 -11.75 -41.04 5.11
N ILE A 674 -11.91 -39.81 4.63
CA ILE A 674 -10.83 -39.06 3.96
C ILE A 674 -9.66 -38.79 4.91
N PHE A 675 -9.93 -38.72 6.22
CA PHE A 675 -8.93 -38.40 7.24
C PHE A 675 -8.36 -39.63 7.96
N ILE A 676 -8.85 -40.85 7.66
CA ILE A 676 -8.25 -42.09 8.18
C ILE A 676 -6.77 -42.22 7.80
N PRO A 677 -6.36 -41.98 6.52
CA PRO A 677 -4.96 -42.10 6.13
C PRO A 677 -4.01 -41.10 6.82
N VAL A 678 -4.54 -40.04 7.40
CA VAL A 678 -3.77 -39.00 8.10
C VAL A 678 -3.86 -39.13 9.64
N GLY A 679 -4.50 -40.22 10.15
CA GLY A 679 -4.48 -40.59 11.56
C GLY A 679 -5.51 -39.92 12.44
N PHE A 680 -6.52 -39.21 11.92
CA PHE A 680 -7.59 -38.56 12.68
C PHE A 680 -8.97 -38.65 11.98
N GLY A 681 -9.35 -39.85 11.56
CA GLY A 681 -10.63 -40.14 10.89
C GLY A 681 -11.84 -40.25 11.81
N ASP A 682 -11.84 -39.63 12.97
CA ASP A 682 -12.99 -39.59 13.88
C ASP A 682 -13.96 -38.46 13.48
N TRP A 683 -15.26 -38.76 13.35
CA TRP A 683 -16.28 -37.80 12.95
C TRP A 683 -16.33 -36.57 13.90
N ARG A 684 -16.03 -36.73 15.19
CA ARG A 684 -15.99 -35.64 16.17
C ARG A 684 -14.86 -34.64 15.84
N ILE A 685 -13.69 -35.15 15.44
CA ILE A 685 -12.57 -34.32 15.04
C ILE A 685 -12.94 -33.55 13.74
N VAL A 686 -13.53 -34.26 12.77
CA VAL A 686 -13.95 -33.63 11.49
C VAL A 686 -15.04 -32.57 11.72
N THR A 687 -16.01 -32.83 12.64
CA THR A 687 -17.02 -31.85 13.06
C THR A 687 -16.34 -30.59 13.64
N ALA A 688 -15.35 -30.75 14.51
CA ALA A 688 -14.61 -29.65 15.08
C ALA A 688 -13.82 -28.86 14.02
N LEU A 689 -13.24 -29.55 13.02
CA LEU A 689 -12.54 -28.89 11.89
C LEU A 689 -13.49 -28.07 11.01
N ILE A 690 -14.73 -28.55 10.79
CA ILE A 690 -15.76 -27.81 10.05
C ILE A 690 -16.21 -26.59 10.86
N SER A 691 -16.43 -26.74 12.17
CA SER A 691 -16.73 -25.59 13.06
C SER A 691 -15.58 -24.56 13.04
N GLY A 692 -14.34 -25.03 13.03
CA GLY A 692 -13.14 -24.20 12.91
C GLY A 692 -12.97 -23.46 11.56
N PHE A 693 -13.80 -23.76 10.57
CA PHE A 693 -13.91 -22.96 9.35
C PHE A 693 -14.57 -21.60 9.61
N LEU A 694 -15.51 -21.52 10.54
CA LEU A 694 -16.09 -20.25 10.98
C LEU A 694 -15.04 -19.41 11.72
N ALA A 695 -14.55 -19.96 12.81
CA ALA A 695 -13.59 -19.35 13.71
C ALA A 695 -12.64 -20.44 14.24
N LYS A 696 -11.33 -20.21 14.13
CA LYS A 696 -10.33 -21.25 14.45
C LYS A 696 -10.40 -21.73 15.90
N GLU A 697 -10.69 -20.84 16.82
CA GLU A 697 -10.87 -21.14 18.25
C GLU A 697 -12.03 -22.10 18.52
N SER A 698 -13.05 -22.13 17.67
CA SER A 698 -14.19 -23.05 17.80
C SER A 698 -13.79 -24.52 17.68
N VAL A 699 -12.61 -24.84 17.13
CA VAL A 699 -12.09 -26.21 17.11
C VAL A 699 -11.95 -26.75 18.51
N VAL A 700 -11.35 -25.98 19.42
CA VAL A 700 -11.12 -26.41 20.81
C VAL A 700 -12.43 -26.57 21.55
N SER A 701 -13.33 -25.60 21.46
CA SER A 701 -14.65 -25.63 22.09
C SER A 701 -15.45 -26.84 21.61
N SER A 702 -15.50 -27.08 20.29
CA SER A 702 -16.20 -28.25 19.73
C SER A 702 -15.59 -29.57 20.20
N LEU A 703 -14.26 -29.70 20.23
CA LEU A 703 -13.59 -30.89 20.73
C LEU A 703 -13.89 -31.14 22.21
N THR A 704 -13.87 -30.09 23.04
CA THR A 704 -14.16 -30.19 24.46
C THR A 704 -15.59 -30.69 24.72
N VAL A 705 -16.56 -30.16 23.94
CA VAL A 705 -17.98 -30.60 24.04
C VAL A 705 -18.15 -32.03 23.54
N LEU A 706 -17.60 -32.38 22.36
CA LEU A 706 -17.82 -33.68 21.73
C LEU A 706 -17.07 -34.85 22.42
N PHE A 707 -15.95 -34.60 23.06
CA PHE A 707 -15.18 -35.61 23.77
C PHE A 707 -15.42 -35.60 25.27
N GLY A 708 -15.96 -34.51 25.82
CA GLY A 708 -16.26 -34.35 27.26
C GLY A 708 -15.01 -34.29 28.16
N SER A 709 -13.92 -34.96 27.81
CA SER A 709 -12.65 -34.92 28.55
C SER A 709 -11.43 -35.08 27.61
N THR A 710 -10.29 -34.58 28.07
CA THR A 710 -9.00 -34.75 27.38
C THR A 710 -8.56 -36.21 27.34
N ALA A 711 -8.92 -37.01 28.36
CA ALA A 711 -8.62 -38.45 28.44
C ALA A 711 -9.33 -39.23 27.31
N THR A 712 -10.60 -38.91 27.03
CA THR A 712 -11.36 -39.52 25.92
C THR A 712 -10.74 -39.17 24.56
N LEU A 713 -10.30 -37.95 24.41
CA LEU A 713 -9.59 -37.52 23.17
C LEU A 713 -8.25 -38.26 23.01
N GLN A 714 -7.48 -38.42 24.09
CA GLN A 714 -6.23 -39.17 24.07
C GLN A 714 -6.43 -40.67 23.79
N GLY A 715 -7.58 -41.23 24.15
CA GLY A 715 -7.95 -42.61 23.81
C GLY A 715 -8.31 -42.82 22.35
N SER A 716 -8.79 -41.77 21.66
CA SER A 716 -9.21 -41.86 20.26
C SER A 716 -8.15 -41.38 19.27
N LEU A 717 -7.13 -40.64 19.70
CA LEU A 717 -6.11 -40.01 18.87
C LEU A 717 -4.71 -40.35 19.36
N THR A 718 -3.85 -40.88 18.49
CA THR A 718 -2.44 -41.16 18.81
C THR A 718 -1.63 -39.85 18.89
N THR A 719 -0.47 -39.87 19.55
CA THR A 719 0.44 -38.72 19.60
C THR A 719 0.88 -38.28 18.18
N VAL A 720 1.11 -39.26 17.31
CA VAL A 720 1.46 -38.99 15.90
C VAL A 720 0.26 -38.40 15.13
N GLY A 721 -0.95 -38.95 15.38
CA GLY A 721 -2.19 -38.37 14.83
C GLY A 721 -2.44 -36.95 15.32
N ALA A 722 -2.13 -36.65 16.61
CA ALA A 722 -2.22 -35.30 17.14
C ALA A 722 -1.22 -34.33 16.46
N ALA A 723 0.01 -34.78 16.19
CA ALA A 723 0.99 -33.99 15.43
C ALA A 723 0.52 -33.72 14.00
N ALA A 724 -0.02 -34.72 13.30
CA ALA A 724 -0.58 -34.57 11.98
C ALA A 724 -1.78 -33.62 11.96
N LEU A 725 -2.67 -33.72 12.96
CA LEU A 725 -3.81 -32.80 13.12
C LEU A 725 -3.36 -31.37 13.39
N LEU A 726 -2.33 -31.14 14.19
CA LEU A 726 -1.75 -29.83 14.41
C LEU A 726 -1.22 -29.19 13.11
N VAL A 727 -0.51 -29.99 12.29
CA VAL A 727 -0.03 -29.55 10.98
C VAL A 727 -1.20 -29.29 10.02
N PHE A 728 -2.24 -30.09 10.06
CA PHE A 728 -3.46 -29.85 9.29
C PHE A 728 -4.11 -28.52 9.74
N CYS A 729 -4.31 -28.31 11.05
CA CYS A 729 -4.88 -27.08 11.61
C CYS A 729 -4.06 -25.83 11.29
N LEU A 730 -2.73 -25.97 11.17
CA LEU A 730 -1.86 -24.90 10.75
C LEU A 730 -2.12 -24.47 9.29
N LEU A 731 -2.26 -25.42 8.37
CA LEU A 731 -2.20 -25.18 6.92
C LEU A 731 -3.58 -25.12 6.25
N TYR A 732 -4.64 -25.70 6.85
CA TYR A 732 -5.94 -25.75 6.20
C TYR A 732 -6.58 -24.37 6.12
N THR A 733 -7.64 -24.26 5.32
CA THR A 733 -8.32 -23.02 4.96
C THR A 733 -8.44 -22.02 6.11
N PRO A 734 -8.23 -20.72 5.88
CA PRO A 734 -8.42 -19.70 6.90
C PRO A 734 -9.91 -19.57 7.29
N CYS A 735 -10.21 -18.77 8.31
CA CYS A 735 -11.58 -18.51 8.76
C CYS A 735 -12.42 -17.81 7.67
N VAL A 736 -13.75 -17.91 7.77
CA VAL A 736 -14.71 -17.31 6.82
C VAL A 736 -14.47 -15.82 6.61
N ALA A 737 -14.10 -15.08 7.67
CA ALA A 737 -13.78 -13.65 7.57
C ALA A 737 -12.56 -13.38 6.67
N ALA A 738 -11.54 -14.23 6.74
CA ALA A 738 -10.37 -14.10 5.86
C ALA A 738 -10.71 -14.45 4.41
N ILE A 739 -11.52 -15.49 4.19
CA ILE A 739 -11.99 -15.86 2.85
C ILE A 739 -12.84 -14.76 2.24
N ALA A 740 -13.74 -14.15 3.01
CA ALA A 740 -14.53 -12.99 2.58
C ALA A 740 -13.63 -11.81 2.18
N SER A 741 -12.53 -11.59 2.92
CA SER A 741 -11.53 -10.56 2.58
C SER A 741 -10.81 -10.89 1.28
N VAL A 742 -10.38 -12.15 1.08
CA VAL A 742 -9.76 -12.59 -0.18
C VAL A 742 -10.74 -12.50 -1.35
N LYS A 743 -12.01 -12.86 -1.16
CA LYS A 743 -13.06 -12.69 -2.18
C LYS A 743 -13.22 -11.23 -2.60
N ARG A 744 -13.15 -10.31 -1.66
CA ARG A 744 -13.23 -8.86 -1.93
C ARG A 744 -12.01 -8.35 -2.70
N GLU A 745 -10.80 -8.84 -2.36
CA GLU A 745 -9.54 -8.36 -2.96
C GLU A 745 -9.21 -9.02 -4.30
N LEU A 746 -9.51 -10.31 -4.46
CA LEU A 746 -9.13 -11.09 -5.65
C LEU A 746 -10.30 -11.66 -6.44
N GLY A 747 -11.52 -11.57 -5.89
CA GLY A 747 -12.71 -12.18 -6.49
C GLY A 747 -12.97 -13.62 -6.08
N GLY A 748 -14.17 -14.11 -6.41
CA GLY A 748 -14.66 -15.42 -5.94
C GLY A 748 -13.84 -16.61 -6.43
N LYS A 749 -13.34 -16.57 -7.67
CA LYS A 749 -12.54 -17.67 -8.25
C LYS A 749 -11.26 -17.93 -7.45
N TRP A 750 -10.55 -16.87 -7.08
CA TRP A 750 -9.32 -16.98 -6.29
C TRP A 750 -9.59 -17.40 -4.83
N ALA A 751 -10.71 -16.94 -4.24
CA ALA A 751 -11.08 -17.37 -2.90
C ALA A 751 -11.37 -18.87 -2.84
N VAL A 752 -12.12 -19.41 -3.81
CA VAL A 752 -12.39 -20.86 -3.91
C VAL A 752 -11.11 -21.64 -4.18
N ALA A 753 -10.28 -21.19 -5.12
CA ALA A 753 -8.99 -21.84 -5.42
C ALA A 753 -8.08 -21.89 -4.19
N MET A 754 -8.05 -20.81 -3.38
CA MET A 754 -7.28 -20.77 -2.13
C MET A 754 -7.80 -21.78 -1.11
N VAL A 755 -9.12 -21.85 -0.87
CA VAL A 755 -9.73 -22.79 0.07
C VAL A 755 -9.38 -24.24 -0.30
N ILE A 756 -9.62 -24.63 -1.57
CA ILE A 756 -9.35 -25.97 -2.05
C ILE A 756 -7.83 -26.27 -1.99
N GLY A 757 -7.02 -25.35 -2.49
CA GLY A 757 -5.57 -25.53 -2.51
C GLY A 757 -4.97 -25.70 -1.12
N GLN A 758 -5.40 -24.90 -0.14
CA GLN A 758 -4.92 -25.01 1.24
C GLN A 758 -5.40 -26.29 1.93
N CYS A 759 -6.64 -26.72 1.71
CA CYS A 759 -7.10 -28.02 2.23
C CYS A 759 -6.30 -29.19 1.66
N VAL A 760 -6.01 -29.16 0.36
CA VAL A 760 -5.18 -30.20 -0.28
C VAL A 760 -3.75 -30.20 0.27
N ILE A 761 -3.12 -29.03 0.38
CA ILE A 761 -1.76 -28.90 0.94
C ILE A 761 -1.74 -29.37 2.40
N ALA A 762 -2.73 -28.97 3.20
CA ALA A 762 -2.84 -29.38 4.60
C ALA A 762 -2.98 -30.89 4.74
N TRP A 763 -3.80 -31.53 3.88
CA TRP A 763 -3.98 -32.98 3.88
C TRP A 763 -2.69 -33.70 3.48
N ILE A 764 -2.01 -33.27 2.42
CA ILE A 764 -0.74 -33.86 1.97
C ILE A 764 0.32 -33.77 3.08
N MET A 765 0.45 -32.59 3.70
CA MET A 765 1.45 -32.40 4.75
C MET A 765 1.12 -33.16 6.03
N ALA A 766 -0.17 -33.26 6.41
CA ALA A 766 -0.60 -34.11 7.51
C ALA A 766 -0.33 -35.61 7.22
N PHE A 767 -0.57 -36.05 5.98
CA PHE A 767 -0.23 -37.40 5.53
C PHE A 767 1.27 -37.70 5.67
N VAL A 768 2.11 -36.80 5.19
CA VAL A 768 3.57 -36.90 5.29
C VAL A 768 4.01 -36.99 6.76
N VAL A 769 3.50 -36.09 7.62
CA VAL A 769 3.86 -36.05 9.04
C VAL A 769 3.39 -37.32 9.76
N TYR A 770 2.18 -37.79 9.47
CA TYR A 770 1.64 -39.03 10.05
C TYR A 770 2.50 -40.24 9.70
N HIS A 771 2.78 -40.47 8.40
CA HIS A 771 3.54 -41.64 7.95
C HIS A 771 5.01 -41.59 8.36
N ILE A 772 5.64 -40.42 8.35
CA ILE A 772 7.00 -40.25 8.89
C ILE A 772 7.00 -40.54 10.41
N GLY A 773 6.04 -39.98 11.16
CA GLY A 773 5.94 -40.23 12.60
C GLY A 773 5.64 -41.69 13.00
N MET A 774 5.03 -42.46 12.10
CA MET A 774 4.80 -43.88 12.31
C MET A 774 6.06 -44.74 12.08
N LEU A 775 7.11 -44.18 11.47
CA LEU A 775 8.39 -44.88 11.26
C LEU A 775 9.32 -44.78 12.49
N PHE A 776 9.05 -43.85 13.38
CA PHE A 776 9.80 -43.64 14.65
C PHE A 776 8.94 -44.00 15.84
#